data_31f131b956146dacb60d41aa2fbe71be
#
_entry.id   31f131b956146dacb60d41aa2fbe71be
#
_cell.length_a   1.000
_cell.length_b   1.000
_cell.length_c   1.000
_cell.angle_alpha   90.00
_cell.angle_beta   90.00
_cell.angle_gamma   90.00
#
_symmetry.space_group_name_H-M   'P 1'
#
loop_
_entity.id
_entity.type
_entity.pdbx_description
1 polymer ?
#
loop_
_entity_poly.entity_id
_entity_poly.type
_entity_poly.pdbx_seq_one_letter_code
_entity_poly.pdbx_strand_id
1 'polypeptide(L)'
;MIMKELEKNYNPSAIEEKLYQKWMDNKYFHADAERGKREGKKPFTIVMPPPNITGQLHMGHALDNTMQDILTRYKRMQGYEALWQPGTDHAAIATEVKVIDKLRKEGVDKHDLGRDKFLEACWDWKKEYGTRIIKQLHKLGSSADWDRERFTMDKGCSDAVLEVFVKLYEKGYIYKGSRIINWCPVCQTSISDAEVEHEEQDGFFWHINYPIVGEDGRFVEIATTRPETLLGDTAVAVNPEDERYKDIIGKMLKLPLTDREIPVIADEYVDKEFGTGCVKITPAHDPNDFEVGRRHNLPEICIMHDDATIDCKGSKYDGMDRYEARKAMVEDLKKQGLLVKVVPHSHNVGTHDRCKTTVEPMVKQQWFVRMEEMAKPAIAALKNGDLKFVPESFGKTYLHWLEGIRDWCISRQLWWGHRIPAYYCQECGEITVAKSMPEKCPKCGCTHLKQDEDTLDTWFSSALWPFSTLGWPEKTKELEYFYPTDVLVTGYDIIFFWVIRMVFSGYEQTGKCPFNTVLIHGLVRDSQGRKMSKSLGNGIDPLEVIDKYGADALRMTLITGNAPGNDMRFYWERVEASRNFANKVWNASRFIMMNMEKAPVHEVSLDDLTMADKWILSKVNTLAKDVTENLDKFELGIGLQKVYDFIWEEFCDWYIEMVKPRLWNDEDSTKAAALWTLKTVLINSLKLLHPYMPFITEEIFCNLQDEEASIMVSAWPEYKAEWNFEQEEYAVETIKEAVRAIRNVRTSMNVAPSKKAKVYVVSENQKLLQIFEHSKVFFATLGYASEVFLQSDKQGIADDAVSVVIPEASIYIPFAELVDIAKEIERLQKEEERLTKELARVTGMLSNEKFVSKAPEAKINEEKAKLEKYTQMMEQVKARLAQLK
;
A
#
# COMPACT_ATOMS: atom_id res chain seq x y z
N MET A 1 -40.68 6.71 -19.26
CA MET A 1 -39.26 6.35 -19.08
C MET A 1 -38.99 5.12 -19.94
N ILE A 2 -38.09 5.19 -20.92
CA ILE A 2 -37.59 4.01 -21.62
C ILE A 2 -36.33 3.61 -20.85
N MET A 3 -36.48 2.76 -19.83
CA MET A 3 -35.32 2.14 -19.19
C MET A 3 -34.54 1.42 -20.27
N LYS A 4 -33.22 1.64 -20.34
CA LYS A 4 -32.36 0.88 -21.24
C LYS A 4 -32.11 -0.48 -20.63
N GLU A 5 -32.46 -1.55 -21.36
CA GLU A 5 -32.16 -2.91 -20.94
C GLU A 5 -30.65 -3.08 -20.77
N LEU A 6 -30.22 -3.58 -19.59
CA LEU A 6 -28.84 -3.93 -19.38
C LEU A 6 -28.48 -5.18 -20.19
N GLU A 7 -27.28 -5.17 -20.78
CA GLU A 7 -26.71 -6.33 -21.47
C GLU A 7 -26.77 -7.59 -20.58
N LYS A 8 -26.90 -8.76 -21.23
CA LYS A 8 -27.00 -10.04 -20.50
C LYS A 8 -25.83 -10.32 -19.56
N ASN A 9 -24.64 -9.96 -19.99
CA ASN A 9 -23.40 -10.17 -19.22
C ASN A 9 -22.73 -8.81 -18.98
N TYR A 10 -22.19 -8.65 -17.79
CA TYR A 10 -21.34 -7.49 -17.49
C TYR A 10 -20.04 -7.54 -18.29
N ASN A 11 -19.76 -6.48 -19.05
CA ASN A 11 -18.54 -6.34 -19.82
C ASN A 11 -17.85 -4.99 -19.51
N PRO A 12 -16.86 -4.97 -18.61
CA PRO A 12 -16.19 -3.74 -18.21
C PRO A 12 -15.59 -2.98 -19.38
N SER A 13 -14.94 -3.66 -20.32
CA SER A 13 -14.26 -3.03 -21.46
C SER A 13 -15.20 -2.25 -22.40
N ALA A 14 -16.48 -2.57 -22.39
CA ALA A 14 -17.48 -1.87 -23.22
C ALA A 14 -17.97 -0.56 -22.60
N ILE A 15 -17.77 -0.37 -21.29
CA ILE A 15 -18.37 0.75 -20.55
C ILE A 15 -17.33 1.68 -19.90
N GLU A 16 -16.19 1.17 -19.44
CA GLU A 16 -15.25 1.92 -18.59
C GLU A 16 -14.72 3.17 -19.28
N GLU A 17 -14.20 3.08 -20.50
CA GLU A 17 -13.65 4.23 -21.23
C GLU A 17 -14.72 5.28 -21.54
N LYS A 18 -15.90 4.83 -21.94
CA LYS A 18 -17.04 5.71 -22.24
C LYS A 18 -17.54 6.46 -21.01
N LEU A 19 -17.64 5.77 -19.86
CA LEU A 19 -18.06 6.41 -18.61
C LEU A 19 -17.01 7.38 -18.09
N TYR A 20 -15.74 7.02 -18.17
CA TYR A 20 -14.66 7.91 -17.76
C TYR A 20 -14.65 9.20 -18.59
N GLN A 21 -14.83 9.09 -19.91
CA GLN A 21 -14.95 10.25 -20.81
C GLN A 21 -16.17 11.11 -20.46
N LYS A 22 -17.34 10.49 -20.17
CA LYS A 22 -18.54 11.20 -19.69
C LYS A 22 -18.24 12.02 -18.44
N TRP A 23 -17.53 11.45 -17.45
CA TRP A 23 -17.18 12.17 -16.23
C TRP A 23 -16.24 13.36 -16.47
N MET A 24 -15.27 13.18 -17.36
CA MET A 24 -14.35 14.24 -17.78
C MET A 24 -15.08 15.38 -18.52
N ASP A 25 -15.91 15.06 -19.47
CA ASP A 25 -16.67 16.05 -20.28
C ASP A 25 -17.62 16.88 -19.41
N ASN A 26 -18.22 16.28 -18.38
CA ASN A 26 -19.11 16.96 -17.44
C ASN A 26 -18.38 17.62 -16.27
N LYS A 27 -17.04 17.56 -16.22
CA LYS A 27 -16.22 18.19 -15.17
C LYS A 27 -16.59 17.74 -13.74
N TYR A 28 -17.02 16.48 -13.56
CA TYR A 28 -17.41 15.98 -12.24
C TYR A 28 -16.24 15.87 -11.25
N PHE A 29 -15.00 15.83 -11.76
CA PHE A 29 -13.78 15.81 -10.94
C PHE A 29 -13.31 17.20 -10.52
N HIS A 30 -13.78 18.25 -11.19
CA HIS A 30 -13.28 19.60 -11.01
C HIS A 30 -13.80 20.24 -9.71
N ALA A 31 -12.86 20.69 -8.87
CA ALA A 31 -13.12 21.43 -7.65
C ALA A 31 -12.90 22.94 -7.87
N ASP A 32 -13.82 23.76 -7.40
CA ASP A 32 -13.81 25.21 -7.57
C ASP A 32 -13.95 25.94 -6.23
N ALA A 33 -12.91 26.65 -5.81
CA ALA A 33 -12.87 27.41 -4.57
C ALA A 33 -13.97 28.48 -4.48
N GLU A 34 -14.34 29.14 -5.59
CA GLU A 34 -15.39 30.16 -5.61
C GLU A 34 -16.77 29.54 -5.52
N ARG A 35 -17.00 28.42 -6.21
CA ARG A 35 -18.22 27.65 -6.05
C ARG A 35 -18.38 27.17 -4.60
N GLY A 36 -17.33 26.58 -4.05
CA GLY A 36 -17.36 26.10 -2.67
C GLY A 36 -17.70 27.20 -1.66
N LYS A 37 -17.04 28.35 -1.75
CA LYS A 37 -17.35 29.52 -0.91
C LYS A 37 -18.77 30.04 -1.11
N ARG A 38 -19.24 30.16 -2.36
CA ARG A 38 -20.59 30.66 -2.69
C ARG A 38 -21.68 29.73 -2.17
N GLU A 39 -21.48 28.43 -2.27
CA GLU A 39 -22.45 27.41 -1.86
C GLU A 39 -22.29 26.98 -0.40
N GLY A 40 -21.34 27.54 0.34
CA GLY A 40 -21.07 27.22 1.73
C GLY A 40 -20.57 25.77 1.95
N LYS A 41 -19.99 25.17 0.92
CA LYS A 41 -19.40 23.82 1.02
C LYS A 41 -18.12 23.85 1.84
N LYS A 42 -17.87 22.77 2.55
CA LYS A 42 -16.57 22.55 3.20
C LYS A 42 -15.58 22.00 2.18
N PRO A 43 -14.32 22.46 2.18
CA PRO A 43 -13.29 21.82 1.36
C PRO A 43 -12.94 20.44 1.91
N PHE A 44 -12.56 19.54 1.01
CA PHE A 44 -11.84 18.31 1.32
C PHE A 44 -10.76 18.13 0.30
N THR A 45 -9.49 18.07 0.74
CA THR A 45 -8.35 18.12 -0.17
C THR A 45 -7.41 16.96 0.09
N ILE A 46 -7.08 16.23 -0.96
CA ILE A 46 -5.98 15.27 -1.01
C ILE A 46 -4.99 15.72 -2.09
N VAL A 47 -3.70 15.75 -1.78
CA VAL A 47 -2.66 15.86 -2.79
C VAL A 47 -2.17 14.46 -3.13
N MET A 48 -2.22 14.12 -4.41
CA MET A 48 -1.73 12.82 -4.89
C MET A 48 -0.22 12.74 -4.67
N PRO A 49 0.32 11.67 -4.06
CA PRO A 49 1.75 11.41 -4.14
C PRO A 49 2.17 11.37 -5.62
N PRO A 50 2.96 12.34 -6.08
CA PRO A 50 3.22 12.47 -7.50
C PRO A 50 4.09 11.31 -7.99
N PRO A 51 3.59 10.43 -8.88
CA PRO A 51 4.38 9.33 -9.37
C PRO A 51 5.63 9.80 -10.11
N ASN A 52 6.74 9.10 -9.88
CA ASN A 52 8.00 9.34 -10.57
C ASN A 52 7.88 8.97 -12.06
N ILE A 53 8.34 9.85 -12.95
CA ILE A 53 8.33 9.61 -14.41
C ILE A 53 9.36 8.57 -14.88
N THR A 54 9.72 7.61 -14.03
CA THR A 54 10.74 6.58 -14.30
C THR A 54 10.23 5.34 -15.03
N GLY A 55 8.93 5.26 -15.26
CA GLY A 55 8.29 4.15 -15.96
C GLY A 55 6.80 4.08 -15.71
N GLN A 56 6.22 2.91 -15.96
CA GLN A 56 4.79 2.68 -15.71
C GLN A 56 4.50 2.42 -14.23
N LEU A 57 3.25 2.68 -13.83
CA LEU A 57 2.75 2.39 -12.49
C LEU A 57 2.76 0.88 -12.17
N HIS A 58 2.83 0.56 -10.91
CA HIS A 58 2.76 -0.80 -10.37
C HIS A 58 1.62 -0.93 -9.36
N MET A 59 1.38 -2.14 -8.82
CA MET A 59 0.28 -2.43 -7.89
C MET A 59 0.26 -1.53 -6.64
N GLY A 60 1.43 -1.11 -6.13
CA GLY A 60 1.48 -0.17 -5.00
C GLY A 60 0.85 1.18 -5.33
N HIS A 61 1.09 1.70 -6.53
CA HIS A 61 0.43 2.93 -6.99
C HIS A 61 -1.08 2.73 -7.20
N ALA A 62 -1.49 1.55 -7.69
CA ALA A 62 -2.91 1.25 -7.85
C ALA A 62 -3.64 1.20 -6.50
N LEU A 63 -3.00 0.63 -5.46
CA LEU A 63 -3.53 0.63 -4.09
C LEU A 63 -3.64 2.06 -3.55
N ASP A 64 -2.54 2.81 -3.57
CA ASP A 64 -2.45 4.19 -3.07
C ASP A 64 -3.52 5.08 -3.72
N ASN A 65 -3.61 5.07 -5.05
CA ASN A 65 -4.60 5.87 -5.77
C ASN A 65 -6.04 5.39 -5.52
N THR A 66 -6.28 4.09 -5.38
CA THR A 66 -7.61 3.56 -5.06
C THR A 66 -8.10 4.05 -3.70
N MET A 67 -7.23 4.07 -2.68
CA MET A 67 -7.59 4.57 -1.35
C MET A 67 -7.94 6.06 -1.38
N GLN A 68 -7.15 6.88 -2.09
CA GLN A 68 -7.41 8.30 -2.26
C GLN A 68 -8.72 8.56 -3.01
N ASP A 69 -8.97 7.80 -4.07
CA ASP A 69 -10.18 7.94 -4.87
C ASP A 69 -11.45 7.59 -4.10
N ILE A 70 -11.40 6.55 -3.27
CA ILE A 70 -12.52 6.17 -2.39
C ILE A 70 -12.88 7.33 -1.46
N LEU A 71 -11.91 7.91 -0.78
CA LEU A 71 -12.13 9.03 0.13
C LEU A 71 -12.66 10.26 -0.60
N THR A 72 -12.10 10.55 -1.78
CA THR A 72 -12.51 11.71 -2.59
C THR A 72 -13.94 11.55 -3.09
N ARG A 73 -14.32 10.37 -3.63
CA ARG A 73 -15.69 10.09 -4.08
C ARG A 73 -16.69 10.15 -2.93
N TYR A 74 -16.34 9.54 -1.80
CA TYR A 74 -17.15 9.56 -0.59
C TYR A 74 -17.42 11.01 -0.13
N LYS A 75 -16.38 11.83 0.02
CA LYS A 75 -16.54 13.23 0.45
C LYS A 75 -17.27 14.08 -0.59
N ARG A 76 -17.08 13.83 -1.89
CA ARG A 76 -17.84 14.51 -2.95
C ARG A 76 -19.34 14.20 -2.84
N MET A 77 -19.72 12.95 -2.63
CA MET A 77 -21.11 12.56 -2.41
C MET A 77 -21.70 13.11 -1.10
N GLN A 78 -20.87 13.37 -0.08
CA GLN A 78 -21.27 14.08 1.14
C GLN A 78 -21.46 15.60 0.95
N GLY A 79 -21.27 16.11 -0.25
CA GLY A 79 -21.47 17.53 -0.58
C GLY A 79 -20.27 18.42 -0.30
N TYR A 80 -19.08 17.86 -0.01
CA TYR A 80 -17.84 18.65 0.11
C TYR A 80 -17.41 19.16 -1.28
N GLU A 81 -16.69 20.28 -1.29
CA GLU A 81 -15.92 20.69 -2.43
C GLU A 81 -14.60 19.89 -2.41
N ALA A 82 -14.61 18.71 -3.05
CA ALA A 82 -13.54 17.73 -2.93
C ALA A 82 -12.50 17.92 -4.04
N LEU A 83 -11.29 18.32 -3.65
CA LEU A 83 -10.14 18.45 -4.52
C LEU A 83 -9.19 17.26 -4.32
N TRP A 84 -9.01 16.46 -5.35
CA TRP A 84 -7.89 15.53 -5.43
C TRP A 84 -6.88 16.07 -6.45
N GLN A 85 -5.80 16.67 -5.94
CA GLN A 85 -4.79 17.37 -6.73
C GLN A 85 -3.82 16.37 -7.37
N PRO A 86 -3.83 16.18 -8.70
CA PRO A 86 -2.93 15.26 -9.38
C PRO A 86 -1.62 15.91 -9.79
N GLY A 87 -0.64 15.08 -10.09
CA GLY A 87 0.61 15.48 -10.73
C GLY A 87 1.63 14.37 -10.82
N THR A 88 2.83 14.71 -11.31
CA THR A 88 3.97 13.80 -11.47
C THR A 88 5.25 14.44 -10.95
N ASP A 89 6.20 13.60 -10.51
CA ASP A 89 7.51 14.02 -10.01
C ASP A 89 8.60 13.78 -11.05
N HIS A 90 9.51 14.75 -11.18
CA HIS A 90 10.65 14.67 -12.08
C HIS A 90 11.70 13.62 -11.66
N ALA A 91 11.73 13.25 -10.37
CA ALA A 91 12.54 12.15 -9.81
C ALA A 91 14.01 12.20 -10.24
N ALA A 92 14.68 13.30 -9.93
CA ALA A 92 16.01 13.67 -10.41
C ALA A 92 16.97 12.52 -10.78
N ILE A 93 17.55 11.83 -9.78
CA ILE A 93 18.50 10.72 -10.00
C ILE A 93 17.87 9.60 -10.82
N ALA A 94 16.68 9.18 -10.43
CA ALA A 94 16.04 7.99 -11.00
C ALA A 94 15.70 8.20 -12.49
N THR A 95 15.27 9.39 -12.88
CA THR A 95 14.97 9.73 -14.28
C THR A 95 16.27 9.90 -15.09
N GLU A 96 17.27 10.59 -14.52
CA GLU A 96 18.55 10.78 -15.19
C GLU A 96 19.22 9.46 -15.53
N VAL A 97 19.24 8.50 -14.59
CA VAL A 97 19.77 7.14 -14.83
C VAL A 97 19.03 6.44 -15.96
N LYS A 98 17.69 6.56 -16.05
CA LYS A 98 16.90 5.95 -17.13
C LYS A 98 17.18 6.56 -18.49
N VAL A 99 17.36 7.87 -18.55
CA VAL A 99 17.68 8.57 -19.81
C VAL A 99 19.10 8.21 -20.25
N ILE A 100 20.07 8.16 -19.32
CA ILE A 100 21.44 7.72 -19.60
C ILE A 100 21.44 6.28 -20.14
N ASP A 101 20.70 5.36 -19.52
CA ASP A 101 20.59 3.98 -19.98
C ASP A 101 19.99 3.87 -21.38
N LYS A 102 19.01 4.72 -21.71
CA LYS A 102 18.44 4.80 -23.06
C LYS A 102 19.46 5.29 -24.07
N LEU A 103 20.10 6.42 -23.77
CA LEU A 103 21.13 7.01 -24.65
C LEU A 103 22.32 6.06 -24.89
N ARG A 104 22.77 5.36 -23.82
CA ARG A 104 23.85 4.38 -23.93
C ARG A 104 23.48 3.21 -24.87
N LYS A 105 22.23 2.75 -24.86
CA LYS A 105 21.75 1.74 -25.81
C LYS A 105 21.76 2.24 -27.25
N GLU A 106 21.64 3.55 -27.44
CA GLU A 106 21.71 4.25 -28.73
C GLU A 106 23.18 4.60 -29.11
N GLY A 107 24.15 4.25 -28.25
CA GLY A 107 25.58 4.52 -28.47
C GLY A 107 25.99 5.96 -28.17
N VAL A 108 25.23 6.69 -27.39
CA VAL A 108 25.47 8.11 -27.06
C VAL A 108 25.85 8.23 -25.58
N ASP A 109 26.98 8.93 -25.31
CA ASP A 109 27.37 9.29 -23.96
C ASP A 109 26.78 10.65 -23.57
N LYS A 110 26.38 10.78 -22.28
CA LYS A 110 25.81 12.00 -21.72
C LYS A 110 26.72 13.21 -21.89
N HIS A 111 28.01 13.05 -21.64
CA HIS A 111 29.00 14.14 -21.67
C HIS A 111 29.29 14.60 -23.11
N ASP A 112 29.31 13.66 -24.08
CA ASP A 112 29.47 13.99 -25.49
C ASP A 112 28.26 14.75 -26.05
N LEU A 113 27.05 14.45 -25.52
CA LEU A 113 25.83 15.12 -25.90
C LEU A 113 25.79 16.60 -25.41
N GLY A 114 26.34 16.84 -24.22
CA GLY A 114 26.31 18.13 -23.53
C GLY A 114 24.98 18.36 -22.80
N ARG A 115 25.01 19.31 -21.81
CA ARG A 115 23.91 19.54 -20.85
C ARG A 115 22.59 19.88 -21.55
N ASP A 116 22.58 20.80 -22.50
CA ASP A 116 21.33 21.30 -23.10
C ASP A 116 20.59 20.19 -23.86
N LYS A 117 21.29 19.44 -24.70
CA LYS A 117 20.69 18.32 -25.44
C LYS A 117 20.28 17.15 -24.55
N PHE A 118 21.04 16.94 -23.48
CA PHE A 118 20.66 15.94 -22.49
C PHE A 118 19.36 16.33 -21.78
N LEU A 119 19.18 17.61 -21.43
CA LEU A 119 17.94 18.12 -20.85
C LEU A 119 16.77 17.99 -21.82
N GLU A 120 16.97 18.24 -23.13
CA GLU A 120 15.95 17.98 -24.15
C GLU A 120 15.50 16.51 -24.13
N ALA A 121 16.46 15.57 -24.08
CA ALA A 121 16.14 14.13 -23.96
C ALA A 121 15.37 13.79 -22.69
N CYS A 122 15.64 14.45 -21.57
CA CYS A 122 14.89 14.29 -20.33
C CYS A 122 13.44 14.83 -20.45
N TRP A 123 13.26 15.97 -21.13
CA TRP A 123 11.92 16.51 -21.38
C TRP A 123 11.09 15.63 -22.34
N ASP A 124 11.72 15.02 -23.35
CA ASP A 124 11.08 14.03 -24.22
C ASP A 124 10.66 12.78 -23.43
N TRP A 125 11.53 12.31 -22.54
CA TRP A 125 11.22 11.24 -21.60
C TRP A 125 10.02 11.58 -20.71
N LYS A 126 9.98 12.79 -20.14
CA LYS A 126 8.84 13.28 -19.35
C LYS A 126 7.55 13.27 -20.15
N LYS A 127 7.59 13.72 -21.40
CA LYS A 127 6.41 13.74 -22.27
C LYS A 127 5.87 12.34 -22.53
N GLU A 128 6.74 11.38 -22.76
CA GLU A 128 6.37 9.97 -23.00
C GLU A 128 5.79 9.31 -21.74
N TYR A 129 6.55 9.28 -20.66
CA TYR A 129 6.17 8.52 -19.46
C TYR A 129 5.16 9.24 -18.57
N GLY A 130 5.20 10.56 -18.48
CA GLY A 130 4.17 11.34 -17.79
C GLY A 130 2.78 11.11 -18.40
N THR A 131 2.67 11.18 -19.72
CA THR A 131 1.41 10.90 -20.41
C THR A 131 0.94 9.46 -20.20
N ARG A 132 1.87 8.49 -20.17
CA ARG A 132 1.54 7.08 -19.92
C ARG A 132 0.99 6.87 -18.52
N ILE A 133 1.60 7.47 -17.50
CA ILE A 133 1.15 7.41 -16.11
C ILE A 133 -0.29 7.95 -15.99
N ILE A 134 -0.57 9.11 -16.56
CA ILE A 134 -1.91 9.69 -16.52
C ILE A 134 -2.94 8.77 -17.16
N LYS A 135 -2.63 8.19 -18.33
CA LYS A 135 -3.52 7.20 -18.98
C LYS A 135 -3.77 5.96 -18.12
N GLN A 136 -2.77 5.49 -17.38
CA GLN A 136 -2.94 4.37 -16.46
C GLN A 136 -3.89 4.74 -15.31
N LEU A 137 -3.78 5.95 -14.75
CA LEU A 137 -4.67 6.45 -13.72
C LEU A 137 -6.11 6.64 -14.22
N HIS A 138 -6.30 7.11 -15.46
CA HIS A 138 -7.60 7.18 -16.11
C HIS A 138 -8.25 5.80 -16.23
N LYS A 139 -7.49 4.79 -16.66
CA LYS A 139 -7.97 3.40 -16.74
C LYS A 139 -8.31 2.80 -15.38
N LEU A 140 -7.60 3.19 -14.32
CA LEU A 140 -7.93 2.79 -12.94
C LEU A 140 -9.23 3.43 -12.43
N GLY A 141 -9.73 4.46 -13.12
CA GLY A 141 -10.93 5.21 -12.74
C GLY A 141 -10.68 6.32 -11.73
N SER A 142 -9.43 6.80 -11.62
CA SER A 142 -9.07 7.86 -10.66
C SER A 142 -9.80 9.17 -10.96
N SER A 143 -10.55 9.69 -9.98
CA SER A 143 -11.36 10.90 -10.11
C SER A 143 -10.64 12.18 -9.65
N ALA A 144 -9.36 12.28 -10.00
CA ALA A 144 -8.55 13.46 -9.73
C ALA A 144 -8.93 14.65 -10.63
N ASP A 145 -8.68 15.85 -10.18
CA ASP A 145 -8.94 17.08 -10.94
C ASP A 145 -7.86 17.30 -12.00
N TRP A 146 -8.02 16.64 -13.15
CA TRP A 146 -7.05 16.66 -14.25
C TRP A 146 -6.88 18.03 -14.92
N ASP A 147 -7.79 18.96 -14.74
CA ASP A 147 -7.62 20.35 -15.16
C ASP A 147 -6.53 21.07 -14.34
N ARG A 148 -6.16 20.50 -13.20
CA ARG A 148 -5.14 21.01 -12.27
C ARG A 148 -3.88 20.14 -12.23
N GLU A 149 -3.66 19.28 -13.24
CA GLU A 149 -2.44 18.47 -13.29
C GLU A 149 -1.19 19.34 -13.16
N ARG A 150 -0.30 18.93 -12.24
CA ARG A 150 0.96 19.62 -11.97
C ARG A 150 2.16 18.71 -12.23
N PHE A 151 3.29 19.33 -12.43
CA PHE A 151 4.58 18.67 -12.51
C PHE A 151 5.57 19.40 -11.61
N THR A 152 6.37 18.66 -10.83
CA THR A 152 7.28 19.28 -9.85
C THR A 152 8.28 20.26 -10.43
N MET A 153 8.54 20.22 -11.75
CA MET A 153 9.35 21.20 -12.48
C MET A 153 8.54 22.13 -13.39
N ASP A 154 7.21 22.23 -13.24
CA ASP A 154 6.47 23.28 -13.91
C ASP A 154 6.84 24.67 -13.39
N LYS A 155 6.45 25.71 -14.11
CA LYS A 155 6.87 27.08 -13.74
C LYS A 155 6.47 27.45 -12.32
N GLY A 156 5.24 27.18 -11.89
CA GLY A 156 4.76 27.58 -10.56
C GLY A 156 5.47 26.81 -9.44
N CYS A 157 5.67 25.50 -9.61
CA CYS A 157 6.43 24.69 -8.64
C CYS A 157 7.91 25.11 -8.62
N SER A 158 8.52 25.44 -9.77
CA SER A 158 9.89 25.95 -9.84
C SER A 158 10.04 27.32 -9.17
N ASP A 159 9.09 28.23 -9.36
CA ASP A 159 9.07 29.53 -8.68
C ASP A 159 8.99 29.37 -7.15
N ALA A 160 8.20 28.40 -6.67
CA ALA A 160 8.12 28.06 -5.25
C ALA A 160 9.45 27.51 -4.71
N VAL A 161 10.13 26.64 -5.46
CA VAL A 161 11.46 26.13 -5.09
C VAL A 161 12.48 27.26 -4.95
N LEU A 162 12.53 28.18 -5.92
CA LEU A 162 13.41 29.35 -5.88
C LEU A 162 13.12 30.25 -4.66
N GLU A 163 11.85 30.50 -4.39
CA GLU A 163 11.41 31.27 -3.22
C GLU A 163 11.88 30.65 -1.91
N VAL A 164 11.66 29.33 -1.75
CA VAL A 164 12.07 28.61 -0.53
C VAL A 164 13.58 28.62 -0.36
N PHE A 165 14.34 28.35 -1.43
CA PHE A 165 15.80 28.32 -1.34
C PHE A 165 16.35 29.67 -0.90
N VAL A 166 15.93 30.77 -1.54
CA VAL A 166 16.38 32.11 -1.20
C VAL A 166 16.03 32.47 0.24
N LYS A 167 14.78 32.27 0.65
CA LYS A 167 14.32 32.52 2.03
C LYS A 167 15.10 31.74 3.09
N LEU A 168 15.35 30.44 2.88
CA LEU A 168 16.09 29.63 3.82
C LEU A 168 17.56 30.04 3.87
N TYR A 169 18.15 30.47 2.76
CA TYR A 169 19.52 31.00 2.72
C TYR A 169 19.59 32.31 3.49
N GLU A 170 18.67 33.24 3.27
CA GLU A 170 18.65 34.54 3.99
C GLU A 170 18.47 34.36 5.50
N LYS A 171 17.72 33.34 5.92
CA LYS A 171 17.60 32.96 7.34
C LYS A 171 18.81 32.22 7.90
N GLY A 172 19.79 31.87 7.06
CA GLY A 172 20.97 31.11 7.46
C GLY A 172 20.71 29.61 7.69
N TYR A 173 19.53 29.09 7.28
CA TYR A 173 19.24 27.66 7.33
C TYR A 173 19.92 26.91 6.19
N ILE A 174 20.00 27.48 4.98
CA ILE A 174 20.81 26.93 3.90
C ILE A 174 22.22 27.47 3.97
N TYR A 175 23.20 26.59 3.88
CA TYR A 175 24.61 26.94 3.85
C TYR A 175 25.40 25.98 2.96
N LYS A 176 26.57 26.44 2.46
CA LYS A 176 27.56 25.63 1.76
C LYS A 176 28.66 25.23 2.70
N GLY A 177 29.00 23.95 2.80
CA GLY A 177 30.03 23.49 3.73
C GLY A 177 30.62 22.13 3.34
N SER A 178 31.80 21.84 3.87
CA SER A 178 32.43 20.53 3.77
C SER A 178 31.92 19.62 4.86
N ARG A 179 31.36 18.51 4.46
CA ARG A 179 30.84 17.45 5.34
C ARG A 179 31.12 16.10 4.72
N ILE A 180 31.16 15.07 5.55
CA ILE A 180 31.14 13.72 5.03
C ILE A 180 29.73 13.39 4.53
N ILE A 181 29.65 12.85 3.34
CA ILE A 181 28.40 12.50 2.66
C ILE A 181 28.52 11.11 2.07
N ASN A 182 27.40 10.47 1.82
CA ASN A 182 27.33 9.25 1.02
C ASN A 182 27.47 9.62 -0.46
N TRP A 183 28.47 9.06 -1.11
CA TRP A 183 28.76 9.29 -2.52
C TRP A 183 28.58 8.03 -3.34
N CYS A 184 27.86 8.12 -4.45
CA CYS A 184 27.74 7.02 -5.41
C CYS A 184 28.79 7.19 -6.53
N PRO A 185 29.80 6.32 -6.63
CA PRO A 185 30.85 6.49 -7.64
C PRO A 185 30.39 6.19 -9.07
N VAL A 186 29.29 5.44 -9.25
CA VAL A 186 28.72 5.14 -10.58
C VAL A 186 27.84 6.28 -11.07
N CYS A 187 26.97 6.81 -10.19
CA CYS A 187 26.13 7.95 -10.53
C CYS A 187 26.87 9.30 -10.40
N GLN A 188 28.03 9.30 -9.76
CA GLN A 188 28.88 10.46 -9.48
C GLN A 188 28.12 11.62 -8.82
N THR A 189 27.32 11.28 -7.80
CA THR A 189 26.52 12.24 -7.05
C THR A 189 26.39 11.84 -5.59
N SER A 190 26.11 12.83 -4.74
CA SER A 190 25.71 12.61 -3.36
C SER A 190 24.34 11.92 -3.30
N ILE A 191 24.15 11.05 -2.32
CA ILE A 191 22.89 10.41 -2.01
C ILE A 191 22.57 10.61 -0.52
N SER A 192 21.29 10.59 -0.18
CA SER A 192 20.86 10.73 1.22
C SER A 192 21.06 9.43 1.99
N ASP A 193 21.16 9.50 3.33
CA ASP A 193 21.30 8.33 4.19
C ASP A 193 20.19 7.29 3.98
N ALA A 194 19.01 7.77 3.67
CA ALA A 194 17.85 6.90 3.45
C ALA A 194 17.83 6.20 2.07
N GLU A 195 18.65 6.66 1.10
CA GLU A 195 18.87 6.00 -0.21
C GLU A 195 19.96 4.94 -0.13
N VAL A 196 20.57 4.74 1.04
CA VAL A 196 21.57 3.71 1.29
C VAL A 196 20.88 2.47 1.84
N GLU A 197 20.87 1.40 1.06
CA GLU A 197 20.44 0.08 1.51
C GLU A 197 21.64 -0.65 2.14
N HIS A 198 21.44 -1.27 3.29
CA HIS A 198 22.47 -2.03 3.96
C HIS A 198 22.29 -3.52 3.69
N GLU A 199 23.30 -4.14 3.11
CA GLU A 199 23.33 -5.55 2.78
C GLU A 199 24.48 -6.24 3.52
N GLU A 200 24.20 -7.40 4.14
CA GLU A 200 25.24 -8.20 4.72
C GLU A 200 26.09 -8.83 3.63
N GLN A 201 27.39 -8.56 3.64
CA GLN A 201 28.35 -9.05 2.66
C GLN A 201 29.52 -9.74 3.35
N ASP A 202 29.95 -10.84 2.78
CA ASP A 202 31.16 -11.55 3.21
C ASP A 202 32.38 -10.72 2.81
N GLY A 203 33.22 -10.47 3.78
CA GLY A 203 34.46 -9.71 3.65
C GLY A 203 35.54 -10.26 4.56
N PHE A 204 36.46 -9.42 4.89
CA PHE A 204 37.60 -9.77 5.75
C PHE A 204 37.95 -8.63 6.68
N PHE A 205 38.50 -8.97 7.83
CA PHE A 205 39.35 -8.08 8.61
C PHE A 205 40.82 -8.32 8.23
N TRP A 206 41.46 -7.27 7.78
CA TRP A 206 42.91 -7.24 7.54
C TRP A 206 43.57 -6.65 8.77
N HIS A 207 44.41 -7.44 9.45
CA HIS A 207 45.18 -7.04 10.60
C HIS A 207 46.53 -6.54 10.15
N ILE A 208 46.85 -5.27 10.45
CA ILE A 208 47.99 -4.55 9.92
C ILE A 208 48.77 -3.94 11.07
N ASN A 209 50.09 -4.12 11.08
CA ASN A 209 51.00 -3.50 12.06
C ASN A 209 51.41 -2.11 11.61
N TYR A 210 51.19 -1.13 12.46
CA TYR A 210 51.71 0.23 12.31
C TYR A 210 52.90 0.42 13.20
N PRO A 211 54.17 0.63 12.64
CA PRO A 211 55.38 0.77 13.43
C PRO A 211 55.35 2.04 14.28
N ILE A 212 55.80 1.92 15.55
CA ILE A 212 55.97 3.09 16.44
C ILE A 212 57.28 3.78 16.08
N VAL A 213 57.23 5.08 15.81
CA VAL A 213 58.40 5.86 15.45
C VAL A 213 59.40 5.91 16.60
N GLY A 214 60.66 5.58 16.31
CA GLY A 214 61.75 5.54 17.30
C GLY A 214 61.77 4.30 18.22
N GLU A 215 60.91 3.30 18.01
CA GLU A 215 60.89 2.06 18.78
C GLU A 215 60.96 0.84 17.84
N ASP A 216 62.17 0.42 17.50
CA ASP A 216 62.38 -0.69 16.58
C ASP A 216 61.70 -2.01 17.03
N GLY A 217 60.97 -2.60 16.12
CA GLY A 217 60.26 -3.85 16.36
C GLY A 217 58.99 -3.75 17.18
N ARG A 218 58.53 -2.54 17.55
CA ARG A 218 57.27 -2.31 18.24
C ARG A 218 56.20 -1.75 17.29
N PHE A 219 55.01 -2.34 17.35
CA PHE A 219 53.90 -2.05 16.46
C PHE A 219 52.60 -1.84 17.21
N VAL A 220 51.70 -1.09 16.60
CA VAL A 220 50.27 -1.08 16.96
C VAL A 220 49.52 -1.87 15.90
N GLU A 221 48.83 -2.95 16.31
CA GLU A 221 48.02 -3.76 15.42
C GLU A 221 46.63 -3.14 15.26
N ILE A 222 46.24 -2.83 14.04
CA ILE A 222 44.88 -2.38 13.69
C ILE A 222 44.18 -3.44 12.85
N ALA A 223 42.85 -3.53 12.93
CA ALA A 223 42.02 -4.36 12.07
C ALA A 223 41.06 -3.47 11.26
N THR A 224 41.04 -3.66 9.95
CA THR A 224 40.19 -2.87 9.05
C THR A 224 39.50 -3.75 8.02
N THR A 225 38.28 -3.38 7.64
CA THR A 225 37.55 -3.99 6.50
C THR A 225 37.87 -3.24 5.18
N ARG A 226 38.55 -2.09 5.26
CA ARG A 226 38.80 -1.18 4.13
C ARG A 226 40.29 -0.78 4.02
N PRO A 227 41.18 -1.71 3.68
CA PRO A 227 42.62 -1.38 3.58
C PRO A 227 42.92 -0.31 2.52
N GLU A 228 42.09 -0.16 1.48
CA GLU A 228 42.25 0.85 0.42
C GLU A 228 42.19 2.28 0.94
N THR A 229 41.56 2.54 2.11
CA THR A 229 41.48 3.89 2.69
C THR A 229 42.69 4.25 3.57
N LEU A 230 43.63 3.31 3.77
CA LEU A 230 44.80 3.49 4.63
C LEU A 230 45.59 4.73 4.27
N LEU A 231 45.76 5.05 2.98
CA LEU A 231 46.49 6.26 2.55
C LEU A 231 45.87 7.57 3.06
N GLY A 232 44.60 7.55 3.50
CA GLY A 232 43.89 8.68 4.07
C GLY A 232 43.95 8.76 5.61
N ASP A 233 44.58 7.81 6.30
CA ASP A 233 44.66 7.79 7.76
C ASP A 233 45.39 8.98 8.30
N THR A 234 44.88 9.57 9.38
CA THR A 234 45.43 10.74 10.02
C THR A 234 45.71 10.57 11.52
N ALA A 235 45.21 9.48 12.10
CA ALA A 235 45.51 9.07 13.46
C ALA A 235 45.19 7.58 13.66
N VAL A 236 45.65 7.00 14.78
CA VAL A 236 45.09 5.78 15.36
C VAL A 236 44.51 6.16 16.73
N ALA A 237 43.27 5.81 16.98
CA ALA A 237 42.58 6.06 18.23
C ALA A 237 42.60 4.83 19.12
N VAL A 238 42.76 5.06 20.43
CA VAL A 238 42.66 4.06 21.50
C VAL A 238 41.76 4.58 22.60
N ASN A 239 41.14 3.67 23.36
CA ASN A 239 40.31 4.09 24.48
C ASN A 239 41.25 4.59 25.63
N PRO A 240 40.99 5.75 26.24
CA PRO A 240 41.82 6.32 27.29
C PRO A 240 41.93 5.42 28.57
N GLU A 241 40.98 4.56 28.79
CA GLU A 241 40.92 3.61 29.87
C GLU A 241 41.58 2.25 29.55
N ASP A 242 42.03 2.03 28.31
CA ASP A 242 42.64 0.76 27.92
C ASP A 242 44.09 0.67 28.38
N GLU A 243 44.34 -0.13 29.39
CA GLU A 243 45.69 -0.27 29.96
C GLU A 243 46.76 -0.77 28.97
N ARG A 244 46.32 -1.47 27.89
CA ARG A 244 47.23 -2.03 26.88
C ARG A 244 47.92 -0.95 26.08
N TYR A 245 47.30 0.23 25.94
CA TYR A 245 47.75 1.29 25.06
C TYR A 245 48.05 2.63 25.72
N LYS A 246 47.94 2.74 27.03
CA LYS A 246 48.24 3.99 27.77
C LYS A 246 49.61 4.56 27.53
N ASP A 247 50.62 3.72 27.38
CA ASP A 247 52.00 4.13 27.17
C ASP A 247 52.30 4.60 25.75
N ILE A 248 51.41 4.38 24.79
CA ILE A 248 51.58 4.83 23.39
C ILE A 248 50.76 6.05 23.04
N ILE A 249 49.84 6.52 23.90
CA ILE A 249 49.06 7.74 23.66
C ILE A 249 50.02 8.92 23.47
N GLY A 250 49.84 9.66 22.36
CA GLY A 250 50.69 10.79 21.98
C GLY A 250 51.96 10.43 21.20
N LYS A 251 52.27 9.12 21.05
CA LYS A 251 53.39 8.71 20.18
C LYS A 251 53.00 8.78 18.71
N MET A 252 54.01 8.86 17.85
CA MET A 252 53.81 8.83 16.41
C MET A 252 53.96 7.40 15.85
N LEU A 253 53.13 7.06 14.87
CA LEU A 253 53.20 5.82 14.14
C LEU A 253 53.60 6.11 12.68
N LYS A 254 54.43 5.28 12.12
CA LYS A 254 54.71 5.31 10.68
C LYS A 254 53.52 4.72 9.94
N LEU A 255 52.88 5.53 9.09
CA LEU A 255 51.76 5.03 8.27
C LEU A 255 52.29 4.11 7.19
N PRO A 256 51.85 2.80 7.17
CA PRO A 256 52.30 1.85 6.16
C PRO A 256 52.08 2.35 4.73
N LEU A 257 52.95 1.91 3.83
CA LEU A 257 52.89 2.26 2.38
C LEU A 257 53.10 3.76 2.07
N THR A 258 53.46 4.60 3.04
CA THR A 258 53.68 6.03 2.89
C THR A 258 54.94 6.46 3.70
N ASP A 259 55.34 7.73 3.52
CA ASP A 259 56.38 8.38 4.35
C ASP A 259 55.77 9.23 5.48
N ARG A 260 54.47 9.20 5.67
CA ARG A 260 53.77 9.99 6.70
C ARG A 260 53.85 9.33 8.07
N GLU A 261 53.88 10.20 9.09
CA GLU A 261 53.71 9.83 10.48
C GLU A 261 52.39 10.36 11.00
N ILE A 262 51.68 9.56 11.81
CA ILE A 262 50.37 9.86 12.35
C ILE A 262 50.35 9.64 13.86
N PRO A 263 49.65 10.49 14.64
CA PRO A 263 49.61 10.34 16.10
C PRO A 263 48.69 9.21 16.59
N VAL A 264 48.99 8.69 17.77
CA VAL A 264 48.05 7.92 18.56
C VAL A 264 47.27 8.88 19.45
N ILE A 265 45.98 8.89 19.33
CA ILE A 265 45.05 9.72 20.10
C ILE A 265 44.19 8.89 21.06
N ALA A 266 43.69 9.54 22.09
CA ALA A 266 42.78 8.93 23.06
C ALA A 266 41.33 9.40 22.78
N ASP A 267 40.41 8.49 22.54
CA ASP A 267 39.01 8.83 22.31
C ASP A 267 38.10 7.70 22.86
N GLU A 268 37.08 8.10 23.63
CA GLU A 268 36.11 7.17 24.24
C GLU A 268 35.25 6.43 23.20
N TYR A 269 35.27 6.87 21.96
CA TYR A 269 34.61 6.21 20.83
C TYR A 269 35.09 4.77 20.61
N VAL A 270 36.35 4.49 20.95
CA VAL A 270 36.97 3.19 20.74
C VAL A 270 36.46 2.16 21.76
N ASP A 271 35.87 1.07 21.28
CA ASP A 271 35.49 -0.07 22.10
C ASP A 271 36.71 -0.94 22.40
N LYS A 272 37.07 -1.06 23.69
CA LYS A 272 38.21 -1.85 24.17
C LYS A 272 38.10 -3.35 23.84
N GLU A 273 36.88 -3.87 23.76
CA GLU A 273 36.60 -5.30 23.55
C GLU A 273 36.45 -5.68 22.09
N PHE A 274 36.33 -4.68 21.20
CA PHE A 274 36.13 -4.94 19.76
C PHE A 274 37.44 -4.94 18.98
N GLY A 275 37.68 -5.98 18.22
CA GLY A 275 38.85 -6.13 17.37
C GLY A 275 40.16 -6.10 18.14
N THR A 276 41.06 -5.18 17.84
CA THR A 276 42.34 -4.98 18.51
C THR A 276 42.28 -3.99 19.70
N GLY A 277 41.15 -3.26 19.82
CA GLY A 277 41.03 -2.10 20.72
C GLY A 277 41.74 -0.84 20.20
N CYS A 278 42.21 -0.86 18.98
CA CYS A 278 42.76 0.26 18.25
C CYS A 278 42.01 0.46 16.94
N VAL A 279 41.69 1.71 16.62
CA VAL A 279 40.95 2.07 15.40
C VAL A 279 41.75 3.05 14.60
N LYS A 280 42.00 2.75 13.31
CA LYS A 280 42.55 3.75 12.39
C LYS A 280 41.54 4.85 12.16
N ILE A 281 41.93 6.08 12.09
CA ILE A 281 41.04 7.22 11.88
C ILE A 281 41.30 7.83 10.50
N THR A 282 40.27 7.73 9.65
CA THR A 282 40.26 8.22 8.27
C THR A 282 39.11 9.21 8.07
N PRO A 283 39.24 10.46 8.53
CA PRO A 283 38.10 11.40 8.62
C PRO A 283 37.39 11.66 7.30
N ALA A 284 38.08 11.52 6.18
CA ALA A 284 37.50 11.77 4.86
C ALA A 284 36.67 10.59 4.31
N HIS A 285 36.72 9.38 4.92
CA HIS A 285 36.18 8.15 4.36
C HIS A 285 35.37 7.29 5.33
N ASP A 286 35.11 7.78 6.54
CA ASP A 286 34.23 7.14 7.53
C ASP A 286 33.49 8.20 8.37
N PRO A 287 32.15 8.10 8.51
CA PRO A 287 31.37 9.09 9.27
C PRO A 287 31.75 9.21 10.74
N ASN A 288 32.11 8.10 11.40
CA ASN A 288 32.51 8.12 12.79
C ASN A 288 33.91 8.70 12.93
N ASP A 289 34.83 8.35 12.04
CA ASP A 289 36.18 8.89 12.00
C ASP A 289 36.17 10.40 11.70
N PHE A 290 35.20 10.87 10.92
CA PHE A 290 34.97 12.29 10.66
C PHE A 290 34.67 13.06 11.96
N GLU A 291 33.81 12.53 12.82
CA GLU A 291 33.46 13.15 14.09
C GLU A 291 34.65 13.09 15.10
N VAL A 292 35.38 11.96 15.12
CA VAL A 292 36.65 11.89 15.89
C VAL A 292 37.65 12.89 15.37
N GLY A 293 37.80 12.98 14.05
CA GLY A 293 38.68 13.94 13.38
C GLY A 293 38.39 15.39 13.77
N ARG A 294 37.12 15.77 13.82
CA ARG A 294 36.67 17.10 14.26
C ARG A 294 37.02 17.39 15.73
N ARG A 295 36.79 16.42 16.63
CA ARG A 295 37.10 16.58 18.06
C ARG A 295 38.61 16.80 18.30
N HIS A 296 39.43 16.12 17.51
CA HIS A 296 40.90 16.16 17.62
C HIS A 296 41.58 17.07 16.60
N ASN A 297 40.82 17.85 15.81
CA ASN A 297 41.34 18.74 14.74
C ASN A 297 42.29 18.01 13.77
N LEU A 298 41.94 16.79 13.37
CA LEU A 298 42.73 16.01 12.42
C LEU A 298 42.48 16.49 10.98
N PRO A 299 43.46 16.38 10.08
CA PRO A 299 43.27 16.73 8.69
C PRO A 299 42.34 15.74 7.98
N GLU A 300 41.51 16.25 7.06
CA GLU A 300 40.62 15.48 6.22
C GLU A 300 41.29 15.19 4.87
N ILE A 301 41.90 14.03 4.72
CA ILE A 301 42.65 13.64 3.51
C ILE A 301 41.75 12.72 2.66
N CYS A 302 41.11 13.29 1.65
CA CYS A 302 40.35 12.50 0.66
C CYS A 302 41.32 11.86 -0.35
N ILE A 303 41.19 10.54 -0.52
CA ILE A 303 42.09 9.73 -1.36
C ILE A 303 41.38 9.06 -2.52
N MET A 304 40.18 9.51 -2.84
CA MET A 304 39.42 8.96 -3.95
C MET A 304 38.87 10.08 -4.84
N HIS A 305 38.92 9.85 -6.15
CA HIS A 305 38.19 10.60 -7.16
C HIS A 305 36.68 10.32 -7.13
N ASP A 306 35.90 11.05 -7.91
CA ASP A 306 34.43 10.92 -7.98
C ASP A 306 33.95 9.56 -8.48
N ASP A 307 34.77 8.85 -9.25
CA ASP A 307 34.54 7.48 -9.72
C ASP A 307 35.10 6.40 -8.77
N ALA A 308 35.57 6.82 -7.58
CA ALA A 308 36.24 6.00 -6.57
C ALA A 308 37.55 5.32 -7.05
N THR A 309 38.21 5.87 -8.06
CA THR A 309 39.62 5.59 -8.29
C THR A 309 40.47 6.31 -7.26
N ILE A 310 41.65 5.77 -6.93
CA ILE A 310 42.53 6.36 -5.91
C ILE A 310 43.11 7.69 -6.42
N ASP A 311 43.01 8.74 -5.61
CA ASP A 311 43.61 10.07 -5.81
C ASP A 311 44.75 10.22 -4.83
N CYS A 312 45.91 9.72 -5.20
CA CYS A 312 47.13 9.85 -4.37
C CYS A 312 48.35 10.06 -5.28
N LYS A 313 48.53 11.29 -5.74
CA LYS A 313 49.60 11.68 -6.67
C LYS A 313 50.96 11.24 -6.18
N GLY A 314 51.71 10.56 -7.04
CA GLY A 314 53.03 10.04 -6.74
C GLY A 314 53.03 8.66 -6.08
N SER A 315 51.90 8.13 -5.71
CA SER A 315 51.72 6.75 -5.27
C SER A 315 51.55 5.84 -6.48
N LYS A 316 52.04 4.62 -6.39
CA LYS A 316 51.80 3.61 -7.42
C LYS A 316 50.33 3.17 -7.52
N TYR A 317 49.51 3.53 -6.57
CA TYR A 317 48.09 3.23 -6.51
C TYR A 317 47.25 4.33 -7.17
N ASP A 318 47.82 5.45 -7.54
CA ASP A 318 47.12 6.57 -8.17
C ASP A 318 46.39 6.15 -9.44
N GLY A 319 45.12 6.50 -9.58
CA GLY A 319 44.23 6.13 -10.69
C GLY A 319 43.74 4.70 -10.70
N MET A 320 44.14 3.84 -9.74
CA MET A 320 43.61 2.48 -9.65
C MET A 320 42.16 2.49 -9.12
N ASP A 321 41.34 1.57 -9.64
CA ASP A 321 40.05 1.27 -8.99
C ASP A 321 40.25 0.89 -7.51
N ARG A 322 39.34 1.30 -6.65
CA ARG A 322 39.44 1.07 -5.19
C ARG A 322 39.67 -0.39 -4.80
N TYR A 323 39.05 -1.34 -5.48
CA TYR A 323 39.19 -2.78 -5.19
C TYR A 323 40.49 -3.36 -5.74
N GLU A 324 40.95 -2.87 -6.88
CA GLU A 324 42.26 -3.23 -7.40
C GLU A 324 43.39 -2.65 -6.52
N ALA A 325 43.22 -1.40 -6.08
CA ALA A 325 44.12 -0.79 -5.11
C ALA A 325 44.16 -1.57 -3.77
N ARG A 326 43.00 -2.00 -3.27
CA ARG A 326 42.92 -2.85 -2.07
C ARG A 326 43.77 -4.10 -2.20
N LYS A 327 43.62 -4.85 -3.32
CA LYS A 327 44.43 -6.04 -3.58
C LYS A 327 45.93 -5.71 -3.62
N ALA A 328 46.30 -4.67 -4.34
CA ALA A 328 47.70 -4.27 -4.48
C ALA A 328 48.33 -3.83 -3.14
N MET A 329 47.58 -3.05 -2.32
CA MET A 329 48.03 -2.61 -0.99
C MET A 329 48.22 -3.78 -0.04
N VAL A 330 47.29 -4.74 -0.02
CA VAL A 330 47.38 -5.95 0.83
C VAL A 330 48.59 -6.78 0.48
N GLU A 331 48.89 -6.94 -0.82
CA GLU A 331 50.09 -7.67 -1.27
C GLU A 331 51.39 -6.97 -0.89
N ASP A 332 51.43 -5.62 -0.91
CA ASP A 332 52.60 -4.87 -0.49
C ASP A 332 52.78 -4.84 1.04
N LEU A 333 51.70 -4.76 1.79
CA LEU A 333 51.75 -4.92 3.26
C LEU A 333 52.30 -6.30 3.64
N LYS A 334 51.93 -7.36 2.90
CA LYS A 334 52.46 -8.70 3.07
C LYS A 334 53.96 -8.77 2.77
N LYS A 335 54.41 -8.14 1.64
CA LYS A 335 55.84 -8.09 1.26
C LYS A 335 56.69 -7.32 2.28
N GLN A 336 56.13 -6.30 2.90
CA GLN A 336 56.78 -5.51 3.97
C GLN A 336 56.74 -6.18 5.34
N GLY A 337 56.05 -7.35 5.48
CA GLY A 337 55.86 -8.03 6.76
C GLY A 337 54.94 -7.29 7.74
N LEU A 338 54.15 -6.38 7.27
CA LEU A 338 53.22 -5.56 8.06
C LEU A 338 51.81 -6.18 8.12
N LEU A 339 51.45 -7.08 7.20
CA LEU A 339 50.21 -7.82 7.27
C LEU A 339 50.34 -8.97 8.26
N VAL A 340 49.60 -8.92 9.38
CA VAL A 340 49.63 -9.93 10.44
C VAL A 340 48.79 -11.18 10.10
N LYS A 341 47.55 -10.97 9.77
CA LYS A 341 46.57 -12.02 9.43
C LYS A 341 45.40 -11.42 8.66
N VAL A 342 44.63 -12.30 8.02
CA VAL A 342 43.36 -11.99 7.35
C VAL A 342 42.30 -12.90 7.93
N VAL A 343 41.24 -12.33 8.51
CA VAL A 343 40.18 -13.05 9.19
C VAL A 343 38.86 -12.84 8.41
N PRO A 344 38.15 -13.90 8.01
CA PRO A 344 36.81 -13.74 7.43
C PRO A 344 35.88 -12.98 8.38
N HIS A 345 35.15 -12.04 7.82
CA HIS A 345 34.22 -11.21 8.59
C HIS A 345 33.05 -10.79 7.71
N SER A 346 31.83 -11.08 8.15
CA SER A 346 30.61 -10.59 7.52
C SER A 346 30.23 -9.25 8.13
N HIS A 347 29.92 -8.27 7.31
CA HIS A 347 29.57 -6.92 7.77
C HIS A 347 28.54 -6.27 6.83
N ASN A 348 27.80 -5.33 7.37
CA ASN A 348 26.83 -4.56 6.61
C ASN A 348 27.54 -3.52 5.73
N VAL A 349 27.28 -3.61 4.42
CA VAL A 349 27.81 -2.67 3.42
C VAL A 349 26.67 -1.83 2.88
N GLY A 350 26.86 -0.53 2.88
CA GLY A 350 25.92 0.41 2.27
C GLY A 350 25.97 0.38 0.75
N THR A 351 24.84 0.19 0.10
CA THR A 351 24.68 0.20 -1.37
C THR A 351 23.65 1.23 -1.78
N HIS A 352 23.83 1.83 -2.96
CA HIS A 352 22.86 2.79 -3.52
C HIS A 352 21.63 2.04 -4.04
N ASP A 353 20.45 2.42 -3.61
CA ASP A 353 19.19 1.74 -3.91
C ASP A 353 18.89 1.63 -5.43
N ARG A 354 19.41 2.57 -6.26
CA ARG A 354 19.17 2.64 -7.71
C ARG A 354 20.13 1.80 -8.54
N CYS A 355 21.43 1.92 -8.30
CA CYS A 355 22.45 1.24 -9.10
C CYS A 355 23.13 0.07 -8.40
N LYS A 356 22.78 -0.19 -7.11
CA LYS A 356 23.33 -1.28 -6.27
C LYS A 356 24.84 -1.23 -6.08
N THR A 357 25.48 -0.10 -6.38
CA THR A 357 26.92 0.11 -6.15
C THR A 357 27.17 0.39 -4.68
N THR A 358 28.27 -0.15 -4.13
CA THR A 358 28.77 0.19 -2.80
C THR A 358 29.05 1.69 -2.71
N VAL A 359 28.43 2.32 -1.73
CA VAL A 359 28.53 3.74 -1.45
C VAL A 359 29.89 4.05 -0.82
N GLU A 360 30.48 5.17 -1.18
CA GLU A 360 31.70 5.70 -0.57
C GLU A 360 31.39 6.91 0.31
N PRO A 361 31.61 6.82 1.63
CA PRO A 361 31.64 8.02 2.44
C PRO A 361 32.82 8.92 2.02
N MET A 362 32.53 10.17 1.66
CA MET A 362 33.54 11.12 1.20
C MET A 362 33.27 12.52 1.74
N VAL A 363 34.30 13.23 2.15
CA VAL A 363 34.18 14.66 2.49
C VAL A 363 34.12 15.46 1.20
N LYS A 364 33.02 16.19 1.03
CA LYS A 364 32.81 17.07 -0.12
C LYS A 364 32.11 18.36 0.28
N GLN A 365 32.38 19.40 -0.49
CA GLN A 365 31.68 20.67 -0.32
C GLN A 365 30.30 20.59 -0.98
N GLN A 366 29.25 20.69 -0.17
CA GLN A 366 27.86 20.52 -0.58
C GLN A 366 26.98 21.63 0.00
N TRP A 367 25.75 21.75 -0.49
CA TRP A 367 24.72 22.58 0.09
C TRP A 367 23.88 21.78 1.09
N PHE A 368 23.64 22.36 2.26
CA PHE A 368 22.93 21.74 3.37
C PHE A 368 21.81 22.63 3.89
N VAL A 369 20.76 21.99 4.45
CA VAL A 369 19.75 22.63 5.29
C VAL A 369 19.99 22.25 6.73
N ARG A 370 20.06 23.24 7.63
CA ARG A 370 20.08 23.04 9.08
C ARG A 370 18.69 22.58 9.54
N MET A 371 18.63 21.39 10.11
CA MET A 371 17.35 20.75 10.39
C MET A 371 16.85 20.91 11.83
N GLU A 372 17.73 21.19 12.78
CA GLU A 372 17.41 21.21 14.21
C GLU A 372 16.21 22.11 14.54
N GLU A 373 16.23 23.37 14.09
CA GLU A 373 15.14 24.32 14.35
C GLU A 373 13.86 23.98 13.55
N MET A 374 14.03 23.48 12.34
CA MET A 374 12.90 23.11 11.47
C MET A 374 12.16 21.84 11.97
N ALA A 375 12.86 20.97 12.68
CA ALA A 375 12.26 19.74 13.26
C ALA A 375 11.35 20.03 14.45
N LYS A 376 11.60 21.10 15.23
CA LYS A 376 10.83 21.42 16.45
C LYS A 376 9.33 21.56 16.22
N PRO A 377 8.84 22.38 15.26
CA PRO A 377 7.40 22.47 14.99
C PRO A 377 6.82 21.17 14.45
N ALA A 378 7.58 20.38 13.67
CA ALA A 378 7.15 19.08 13.17
C ALA A 378 6.96 18.06 14.32
N ILE A 379 7.86 18.03 15.31
CA ILE A 379 7.71 17.21 16.51
C ILE A 379 6.48 17.67 17.32
N ALA A 380 6.30 18.98 17.48
CA ALA A 380 5.19 19.56 18.22
C ALA A 380 3.85 19.22 17.57
N ALA A 381 3.75 19.22 16.24
CA ALA A 381 2.54 18.92 15.50
C ALA A 381 1.92 17.58 15.89
N LEU A 382 2.73 16.53 16.00
CA LEU A 382 2.23 15.22 16.44
C LEU A 382 1.84 15.22 17.92
N LYS A 383 2.65 15.86 18.79
CA LYS A 383 2.40 15.91 20.24
C LYS A 383 1.16 16.71 20.59
N ASN A 384 0.85 17.74 19.82
CA ASN A 384 -0.32 18.61 20.02
C ASN A 384 -1.60 18.07 19.35
N GLY A 385 -1.48 17.06 18.49
CA GLY A 385 -2.60 16.49 17.73
C GLY A 385 -2.97 17.27 16.46
N ASP A 386 -2.15 18.22 16.01
CA ASP A 386 -2.31 18.91 14.73
C ASP A 386 -2.06 17.96 13.55
N LEU A 387 -1.22 16.94 13.78
CA LEU A 387 -0.92 15.86 12.86
C LEU A 387 -1.29 14.51 13.51
N LYS A 388 -1.99 13.66 12.77
CA LYS A 388 -2.36 12.31 13.20
C LYS A 388 -1.90 11.28 12.18
N PHE A 389 -1.50 10.11 12.66
CA PHE A 389 -1.22 8.95 11.82
C PHE A 389 -2.31 7.89 11.97
N VAL A 390 -2.68 7.27 10.87
CA VAL A 390 -3.54 6.09 10.85
C VAL A 390 -2.77 4.97 10.14
N PRO A 391 -2.34 3.92 10.87
CA PRO A 391 -2.48 3.73 12.33
C PRO A 391 -1.48 4.58 13.14
N GLU A 392 -1.82 4.86 14.38
CA GLU A 392 -1.05 5.73 15.31
C GLU A 392 0.39 5.26 15.53
N SER A 393 0.66 3.95 15.38
CA SER A 393 1.99 3.36 15.59
C SER A 393 3.08 4.02 14.74
N PHE A 394 2.76 4.51 13.55
CA PHE A 394 3.71 5.21 12.67
C PHE A 394 4.12 6.59 13.17
N GLY A 395 3.38 7.18 14.09
CA GLY A 395 3.80 8.38 14.82
C GLY A 395 5.11 8.19 15.59
N LYS A 396 5.37 6.98 16.10
CA LYS A 396 6.66 6.65 16.75
C LYS A 396 7.82 6.65 15.75
N THR A 397 7.60 6.09 14.57
CA THR A 397 8.59 6.10 13.48
C THR A 397 8.89 7.53 13.04
N TYR A 398 7.86 8.35 12.87
CA TYR A 398 7.98 9.76 12.52
C TYR A 398 8.80 10.54 13.57
N LEU A 399 8.53 10.38 14.87
CA LEU A 399 9.29 11.03 15.94
C LEU A 399 10.74 10.55 15.99
N HIS A 400 10.98 9.24 15.87
CA HIS A 400 12.34 8.69 15.87
C HIS A 400 13.24 9.34 14.82
N TRP A 401 12.74 9.55 13.61
CA TRP A 401 13.49 10.22 12.55
C TRP A 401 13.72 11.71 12.83
N LEU A 402 12.76 12.40 13.44
CA LEU A 402 12.88 13.83 13.74
C LEU A 402 13.78 14.10 14.93
N GLU A 403 13.75 13.25 15.96
CA GLU A 403 14.59 13.41 17.15
C GLU A 403 16.07 13.14 16.88
N GLY A 404 16.36 12.30 15.88
CA GLY A 404 17.73 12.02 15.42
C GLY A 404 18.15 12.77 14.14
N ILE A 405 17.39 13.78 13.71
CA ILE A 405 17.58 14.40 12.40
C ILE A 405 18.94 15.14 12.32
N ARG A 406 19.63 14.92 11.21
CA ARG A 406 20.88 15.61 10.86
C ARG A 406 20.62 16.62 9.76
N ASP A 407 21.62 17.51 9.53
CA ASP A 407 21.58 18.47 8.43
C ASP A 407 21.38 17.72 7.10
N TRP A 408 20.46 18.23 6.30
CA TRP A 408 20.07 17.60 5.04
C TRP A 408 20.93 18.11 3.89
N CYS A 409 21.71 17.22 3.25
CA CYS A 409 22.41 17.52 2.00
C CYS A 409 21.43 17.65 0.85
N ILE A 410 21.31 18.84 0.27
CA ILE A 410 20.32 19.15 -0.76
C ILE A 410 20.90 19.28 -2.17
N SER A 411 22.21 19.29 -2.35
CA SER A 411 22.83 19.38 -3.67
C SER A 411 23.07 18.00 -4.28
N ARG A 412 22.85 17.89 -5.58
CA ARG A 412 23.09 16.70 -6.41
C ARG A 412 23.86 17.10 -7.66
N GLN A 413 24.86 16.32 -8.05
CA GLN A 413 25.69 16.54 -9.21
C GLN A 413 25.03 15.97 -10.47
N LEU A 414 23.78 16.40 -10.70
CA LEU A 414 22.92 15.99 -11.80
C LEU A 414 22.67 17.18 -12.74
N TRP A 415 22.23 16.88 -13.94
CA TRP A 415 21.76 17.91 -14.87
C TRP A 415 20.23 18.04 -14.85
N TRP A 416 19.51 16.93 -14.61
CA TRP A 416 18.07 16.92 -14.52
C TRP A 416 17.57 17.25 -13.12
N GLY A 417 16.88 18.36 -12.96
CA GLY A 417 16.32 18.84 -11.71
C GLY A 417 16.34 20.37 -11.59
N HIS A 418 15.95 20.89 -10.44
CA HIS A 418 16.00 22.30 -10.12
C HIS A 418 17.43 22.75 -9.88
N ARG A 419 17.98 23.54 -10.78
CA ARG A 419 19.35 24.06 -10.64
C ARG A 419 19.45 25.00 -9.45
N ILE A 420 20.49 24.85 -8.64
CA ILE A 420 20.72 25.67 -7.45
C ILE A 420 20.86 27.15 -7.85
N PRO A 421 20.08 28.08 -7.21
CA PRO A 421 20.07 29.50 -7.57
C PRO A 421 21.20 30.28 -6.85
N ALA A 422 22.40 29.78 -6.94
CA ALA A 422 23.60 30.39 -6.39
C ALA A 422 24.54 30.77 -7.54
N TYR A 423 25.08 31.98 -7.50
CA TYR A 423 25.91 32.57 -8.55
C TYR A 423 27.27 32.98 -7.99
N TYR A 424 28.32 32.45 -8.59
CA TYR A 424 29.71 32.66 -8.16
C TYR A 424 30.36 33.75 -8.99
N CYS A 425 30.82 34.78 -8.34
CA CYS A 425 31.64 35.80 -9.00
C CYS A 425 32.99 35.18 -9.38
N GLN A 426 33.33 35.28 -10.67
CA GLN A 426 34.57 34.70 -11.19
C GLN A 426 35.82 35.52 -10.81
N GLU A 427 35.64 36.73 -10.30
CA GLU A 427 36.78 37.61 -9.88
C GLU A 427 37.03 37.56 -8.37
N CYS A 428 36.02 37.74 -7.54
CA CYS A 428 36.21 37.82 -6.08
C CYS A 428 35.70 36.59 -5.31
N GLY A 429 35.11 35.57 -5.97
CA GLY A 429 34.62 34.36 -5.35
C GLY A 429 33.33 34.52 -4.51
N GLU A 430 32.73 35.73 -4.49
CA GLU A 430 31.50 35.97 -3.74
C GLU A 430 30.36 35.12 -4.26
N ILE A 431 29.56 34.55 -3.35
CA ILE A 431 28.39 33.76 -3.64
C ILE A 431 27.15 34.64 -3.48
N THR A 432 26.38 34.81 -4.54
CA THR A 432 25.11 35.51 -4.53
C THR A 432 23.96 34.50 -4.73
N VAL A 433 23.03 34.45 -3.80
CA VAL A 433 21.81 33.60 -3.92
C VAL A 433 20.65 34.50 -4.34
N ALA A 434 20.03 34.21 -5.47
CA ALA A 434 18.95 35.00 -6.02
C ALA A 434 18.05 34.15 -6.92
N LYS A 435 16.77 34.52 -7.09
CA LYS A 435 15.79 33.80 -7.94
C LYS A 435 16.15 33.83 -9.44
N SER A 436 16.94 34.80 -9.85
CA SER A 436 17.45 34.92 -11.21
C SER A 436 18.91 35.40 -11.17
N MET A 437 19.65 35.21 -12.27
CA MET A 437 21.03 35.63 -12.37
C MET A 437 21.12 37.14 -12.18
N PRO A 438 21.91 37.60 -11.18
CA PRO A 438 22.18 39.03 -10.98
C PRO A 438 22.95 39.65 -12.18
N GLU A 439 22.71 40.89 -12.49
CA GLU A 439 23.45 41.59 -13.55
C GLU A 439 24.93 41.77 -13.22
N LYS A 440 25.25 41.91 -11.92
CA LYS A 440 26.61 42.13 -11.42
C LYS A 440 26.79 41.63 -9.98
N CYS A 441 28.00 41.27 -9.64
CA CYS A 441 28.38 40.90 -8.28
C CYS A 441 28.11 42.06 -7.30
N PRO A 442 27.37 41.84 -6.20
CA PRO A 442 27.07 42.89 -5.22
C PRO A 442 28.33 43.41 -4.48
N LYS A 443 29.38 42.58 -4.43
CA LYS A 443 30.61 42.92 -3.70
C LYS A 443 31.61 43.68 -4.54
N CYS A 444 31.92 43.24 -5.77
CA CYS A 444 32.99 43.86 -6.60
C CYS A 444 32.48 44.48 -7.91
N GLY A 445 31.20 44.34 -8.24
CA GLY A 445 30.61 44.89 -9.47
C GLY A 445 30.89 44.07 -10.75
N CYS A 446 31.64 42.97 -10.68
CA CYS A 446 31.93 42.11 -11.82
C CYS A 446 30.63 41.54 -12.43
N THR A 447 30.58 41.48 -13.78
CA THR A 447 29.46 40.92 -14.54
C THR A 447 29.63 39.44 -14.91
N HIS A 448 30.83 38.88 -14.66
CA HIS A 448 31.13 37.48 -14.93
C HIS A 448 30.74 36.64 -13.73
N LEU A 449 29.47 36.18 -13.75
CA LEU A 449 28.88 35.31 -12.76
C LEU A 449 28.61 33.92 -13.36
N LYS A 450 28.91 32.86 -12.62
CA LYS A 450 28.62 31.47 -13.01
C LYS A 450 27.63 30.91 -12.04
N GLN A 451 26.51 30.39 -12.54
CA GLN A 451 25.53 29.66 -11.72
C GLN A 451 26.10 28.32 -11.27
N ASP A 452 25.78 27.91 -10.06
CA ASP A 452 26.09 26.58 -9.54
C ASP A 452 25.65 25.50 -10.54
N GLU A 453 26.45 24.47 -10.72
CA GLU A 453 26.16 23.39 -11.69
C GLU A 453 25.27 22.32 -11.12
N ASP A 454 25.20 22.21 -9.80
CA ASP A 454 24.43 21.22 -9.09
C ASP A 454 22.92 21.54 -9.16
N THR A 455 22.14 20.48 -9.04
CA THR A 455 20.68 20.55 -8.87
C THR A 455 20.27 20.21 -7.45
N LEU A 456 19.08 20.59 -7.09
CA LEU A 456 18.49 20.25 -5.79
C LEU A 456 18.02 18.78 -5.75
N ASP A 457 18.11 18.18 -4.58
CA ASP A 457 17.48 16.92 -4.24
C ASP A 457 15.99 16.95 -4.65
N THR A 458 15.50 15.91 -5.29
CA THR A 458 14.09 15.79 -5.72
C THR A 458 13.10 16.03 -4.58
N TRP A 459 13.48 15.61 -3.37
CA TRP A 459 12.68 15.80 -2.18
C TRP A 459 12.53 17.25 -1.73
N PHE A 460 13.39 18.16 -2.21
CA PHE A 460 13.27 19.58 -1.91
C PHE A 460 12.02 20.20 -2.55
N SER A 461 11.76 19.90 -3.82
CA SER A 461 10.53 20.33 -4.50
C SER A 461 9.32 19.55 -4.04
N SER A 462 9.46 18.23 -3.84
CA SER A 462 8.36 17.36 -3.39
C SER A 462 7.86 17.73 -2.00
N ALA A 463 8.72 18.29 -1.13
CA ALA A 463 8.35 18.80 0.20
C ALA A 463 7.38 20.00 0.15
N LEU A 464 7.30 20.70 -0.97
CA LEU A 464 6.44 21.87 -1.15
C LEU A 464 5.06 21.52 -1.75
N TRP A 465 4.86 20.25 -2.13
CA TRP A 465 3.73 19.77 -2.91
C TRP A 465 2.37 20.20 -2.37
N PRO A 466 2.05 20.14 -1.06
CA PRO A 466 0.73 20.51 -0.56
C PRO A 466 0.33 21.95 -0.79
N PHE A 467 1.28 22.87 -0.94
CA PHE A 467 1.00 24.30 -1.09
C PHE A 467 1.52 24.89 -2.41
N SER A 468 2.61 24.37 -2.96
CA SER A 468 3.11 24.84 -4.28
C SER A 468 2.14 24.52 -5.42
N THR A 469 1.45 23.37 -5.33
CA THR A 469 0.42 22.97 -6.30
C THR A 469 -0.79 23.89 -6.29
N LEU A 470 -1.06 24.56 -5.18
CA LEU A 470 -2.17 25.48 -4.99
C LEU A 470 -1.78 26.96 -5.27
N GLY A 471 -0.55 27.18 -5.75
CA GLY A 471 -0.10 28.48 -6.24
C GLY A 471 0.82 29.26 -5.31
N TRP A 472 1.16 28.73 -4.10
CA TRP A 472 2.16 29.38 -3.25
C TRP A 472 3.48 29.60 -4.02
N PRO A 473 4.19 30.77 -3.90
CA PRO A 473 4.08 31.77 -2.85
C PRO A 473 2.99 32.83 -3.05
N GLU A 474 2.24 32.80 -4.12
CA GLU A 474 1.16 33.73 -4.35
C GLU A 474 -0.05 33.39 -3.46
N LYS A 475 -0.84 34.44 -3.10
CA LYS A 475 -2.07 34.29 -2.34
C LYS A 475 -3.22 33.98 -3.30
N THR A 476 -3.30 32.75 -3.77
CA THR A 476 -4.38 32.30 -4.65
C THR A 476 -5.64 31.95 -3.85
N LYS A 477 -6.78 32.01 -4.54
CA LYS A 477 -8.08 31.57 -3.97
C LYS A 477 -8.09 30.08 -3.62
N GLU A 478 -7.36 29.29 -4.40
CA GLU A 478 -7.16 27.84 -4.20
C GLU A 478 -6.38 27.59 -2.91
N LEU A 479 -5.25 28.28 -2.72
CA LEU A 479 -4.45 28.16 -1.51
C LEU A 479 -5.23 28.57 -0.27
N GLU A 480 -6.04 29.64 -0.35
CA GLU A 480 -6.86 30.11 0.75
C GLU A 480 -7.96 29.11 1.15
N TYR A 481 -8.54 28.41 0.16
CA TYR A 481 -9.71 27.54 0.39
C TYR A 481 -9.34 26.08 0.65
N PHE A 482 -8.35 25.53 -0.09
CA PHE A 482 -8.01 24.11 -0.05
C PHE A 482 -6.79 23.76 0.82
N TYR A 483 -6.08 24.73 1.38
CA TYR A 483 -4.94 24.54 2.26
C TYR A 483 -5.21 25.03 3.69
N PRO A 484 -4.83 24.27 4.74
CA PRO A 484 -4.18 22.96 4.75
C PRO A 484 -5.04 21.87 4.10
N THR A 485 -4.38 20.80 3.59
CA THR A 485 -5.08 19.65 3.04
C THR A 485 -5.58 18.73 4.16
N ASP A 486 -6.49 17.81 3.88
CA ASP A 486 -7.15 17.01 4.92
C ASP A 486 -6.42 15.71 5.21
N VAL A 487 -6.17 14.94 4.16
CA VAL A 487 -5.56 13.61 4.28
C VAL A 487 -4.41 13.47 3.29
N LEU A 488 -3.28 12.99 3.79
CA LEU A 488 -2.20 12.47 2.97
C LEU A 488 -2.25 10.94 3.01
N VAL A 489 -2.36 10.30 1.85
CA VAL A 489 -2.26 8.84 1.73
C VAL A 489 -0.90 8.49 1.18
N THR A 490 -0.17 7.58 1.83
CA THR A 490 1.18 7.19 1.39
C THR A 490 1.63 5.86 1.99
N GLY A 491 2.65 5.24 1.38
CA GLY A 491 3.33 4.09 1.95
C GLY A 491 4.18 4.44 3.17
N TYR A 492 4.38 3.47 4.05
CA TYR A 492 5.20 3.68 5.25
C TYR A 492 6.69 3.92 4.95
N ASP A 493 7.16 3.50 3.79
CA ASP A 493 8.56 3.55 3.36
C ASP A 493 9.04 4.97 3.02
N ILE A 494 8.13 5.93 2.79
CA ILE A 494 8.47 7.32 2.48
C ILE A 494 8.08 8.31 3.58
N ILE A 495 7.84 7.87 4.81
CA ILE A 495 7.57 8.76 5.96
C ILE A 495 8.74 9.75 6.15
N PHE A 496 9.98 9.26 6.18
CA PHE A 496 11.16 10.09 6.32
C PHE A 496 11.40 10.99 5.11
N PHE A 497 11.33 10.41 3.91
CA PHE A 497 11.66 11.11 2.69
C PHE A 497 10.68 12.23 2.35
N TRP A 498 9.39 12.02 2.60
CA TRP A 498 8.36 12.90 2.10
C TRP A 498 7.49 13.51 3.19
N VAL A 499 6.89 12.70 4.07
CA VAL A 499 5.96 13.20 5.09
C VAL A 499 6.63 14.22 6.01
N ILE A 500 7.77 13.85 6.60
CA ILE A 500 8.54 14.73 7.49
C ILE A 500 8.91 16.03 6.78
N ARG A 501 9.39 15.94 5.55
CA ARG A 501 9.82 17.09 4.76
C ARG A 501 8.67 18.04 4.40
N MET A 502 7.51 17.51 4.07
CA MET A 502 6.32 18.33 3.87
C MET A 502 5.89 19.05 5.15
N VAL A 503 5.92 18.37 6.30
CA VAL A 503 5.48 18.96 7.57
C VAL A 503 6.38 20.12 7.98
N PHE A 504 7.70 19.94 8.01
CA PHE A 504 8.57 21.07 8.39
C PHE A 504 8.55 22.21 7.35
N SER A 505 8.44 21.87 6.05
CA SER A 505 8.31 22.89 5.00
C SER A 505 6.99 23.66 5.10
N GLY A 506 5.89 22.97 5.39
CA GLY A 506 4.60 23.60 5.64
C GLY A 506 4.65 24.61 6.77
N TYR A 507 5.19 24.23 7.91
CA TYR A 507 5.34 25.16 9.04
C TYR A 507 6.28 26.31 8.72
N GLU A 508 7.41 26.05 8.10
CA GLU A 508 8.40 27.06 7.78
C GLU A 508 7.89 28.10 6.77
N GLN A 509 7.13 27.69 5.76
CA GLN A 509 6.70 28.55 4.68
C GLN A 509 5.31 29.15 4.89
N THR A 510 4.41 28.45 5.56
CA THR A 510 3.01 28.85 5.68
C THR A 510 2.57 29.05 7.14
N GLY A 511 3.37 28.62 8.12
CA GLY A 511 3.02 28.64 9.54
C GLY A 511 1.97 27.62 9.96
N LYS A 512 1.63 26.64 9.09
CA LYS A 512 0.58 25.64 9.33
C LYS A 512 1.09 24.24 9.02
N CYS A 513 0.52 23.24 9.71
CA CYS A 513 0.68 21.84 9.31
C CYS A 513 0.04 21.66 7.92
N PRO A 514 0.73 21.01 6.97
CA PRO A 514 0.24 20.93 5.59
C PRO A 514 -0.96 19.99 5.41
N PHE A 515 -1.18 19.06 6.34
CA PHE A 515 -2.30 18.11 6.37
C PHE A 515 -2.59 17.66 7.80
N ASN A 516 -3.85 17.28 8.06
CA ASN A 516 -4.29 16.88 9.40
C ASN A 516 -4.02 15.40 9.70
N THR A 517 -4.18 14.55 8.69
CA THR A 517 -4.08 13.10 8.85
C THR A 517 -3.16 12.49 7.79
N VAL A 518 -2.30 11.57 8.24
CA VAL A 518 -1.49 10.72 7.36
C VAL A 518 -2.03 9.30 7.44
N LEU A 519 -2.68 8.87 6.38
CA LEU A 519 -3.17 7.50 6.22
C LEU A 519 -2.08 6.66 5.57
N ILE A 520 -1.54 5.73 6.34
CA ILE A 520 -0.45 4.86 5.89
C ILE A 520 -1.01 3.57 5.34
N HIS A 521 -0.56 3.19 4.16
CA HIS A 521 -0.78 1.86 3.60
C HIS A 521 0.50 1.03 3.58
N GLY A 522 0.35 -0.29 3.56
CA GLY A 522 1.45 -1.23 3.39
C GLY A 522 1.82 -1.45 1.92
N LEU A 523 2.77 -2.34 1.69
CA LEU A 523 3.22 -2.71 0.36
C LEU A 523 2.36 -3.83 -0.23
N VAL A 524 2.19 -3.82 -1.54
CA VAL A 524 1.60 -4.95 -2.26
C VAL A 524 2.71 -5.94 -2.61
N ARG A 525 2.56 -7.16 -2.11
CA ARG A 525 3.51 -8.27 -2.28
C ARG A 525 2.92 -9.35 -3.19
N ASP A 526 3.78 -10.18 -3.75
CA ASP A 526 3.32 -11.35 -4.50
C ASP A 526 2.66 -12.40 -3.60
N SER A 527 2.12 -13.46 -4.18
CA SER A 527 1.44 -14.54 -3.45
C SER A 527 2.33 -15.25 -2.42
N GLN A 528 3.66 -15.17 -2.58
CA GLN A 528 4.64 -15.75 -1.66
C GLN A 528 5.09 -14.75 -0.57
N GLY A 529 4.59 -13.51 -0.61
CA GLY A 529 4.93 -12.45 0.35
C GLY A 529 6.22 -11.70 0.02
N ARG A 530 6.81 -11.88 -1.17
CA ARG A 530 7.99 -11.15 -1.61
C ARG A 530 7.62 -9.78 -2.18
N LYS A 531 8.48 -8.79 -1.99
CA LYS A 531 8.33 -7.47 -2.62
C LYS A 531 8.30 -7.64 -4.15
N MET A 532 7.31 -7.06 -4.80
CA MET A 532 7.24 -7.06 -6.26
C MET A 532 8.32 -6.16 -6.85
N SER A 533 9.10 -6.68 -7.80
CA SER A 533 10.10 -5.90 -8.53
C SER A 533 10.26 -6.41 -9.96
N LYS A 534 10.71 -5.52 -10.85
CA LYS A 534 11.01 -5.89 -12.23
C LYS A 534 12.18 -6.87 -12.34
N SER A 535 13.15 -6.76 -11.44
CA SER A 535 14.33 -7.64 -11.40
C SER A 535 14.00 -9.07 -11.01
N LEU A 536 12.98 -9.27 -10.15
CA LEU A 536 12.52 -10.61 -9.77
C LEU A 536 11.49 -11.19 -10.75
N GLY A 537 11.02 -10.41 -11.73
CA GLY A 537 10.01 -10.86 -12.69
C GLY A 537 8.65 -11.20 -12.08
N ASN A 538 8.39 -10.77 -10.84
CA ASN A 538 7.14 -11.01 -10.10
C ASN A 538 6.23 -9.77 -10.05
N GLY A 539 6.59 -8.69 -10.77
CA GLY A 539 5.77 -7.49 -10.87
C GLY A 539 4.54 -7.73 -11.75
N ILE A 540 3.38 -7.34 -11.26
CA ILE A 540 2.11 -7.40 -12.00
C ILE A 540 1.76 -6.00 -12.47
N ASP A 541 1.47 -5.86 -13.77
CA ASP A 541 0.99 -4.59 -14.33
C ASP A 541 -0.50 -4.41 -14.00
N PRO A 542 -0.90 -3.31 -13.35
CA PRO A 542 -2.31 -3.02 -13.10
C PRO A 542 -3.17 -3.02 -14.38
N LEU A 543 -2.61 -2.58 -15.50
CA LEU A 543 -3.33 -2.57 -16.78
C LEU A 543 -3.67 -3.97 -17.28
N GLU A 544 -2.79 -4.93 -17.09
CA GLU A 544 -3.06 -6.33 -17.45
C GLU A 544 -4.27 -6.88 -16.68
N VAL A 545 -4.37 -6.53 -15.40
CA VAL A 545 -5.50 -6.93 -14.57
C VAL A 545 -6.79 -6.22 -15.02
N ILE A 546 -6.71 -4.92 -15.30
CA ILE A 546 -7.85 -4.13 -15.79
C ILE A 546 -8.35 -4.64 -17.13
N ASP A 547 -7.46 -4.88 -18.07
CA ASP A 547 -7.83 -5.36 -19.42
C ASP A 547 -8.52 -6.75 -19.35
N LYS A 548 -8.16 -7.58 -18.37
CA LYS A 548 -8.73 -8.93 -18.20
C LYS A 548 -10.01 -8.97 -17.36
N TYR A 549 -10.10 -8.16 -16.31
CA TYR A 549 -11.15 -8.27 -15.30
C TYR A 549 -11.94 -6.97 -15.05
N GLY A 550 -11.50 -5.84 -15.59
CA GLY A 550 -12.05 -4.52 -15.33
C GLY A 550 -11.41 -3.78 -14.15
N ALA A 551 -11.51 -2.46 -14.17
CA ALA A 551 -10.96 -1.61 -13.12
C ALA A 551 -11.65 -1.84 -11.76
N ASP A 552 -12.96 -1.99 -11.75
CA ASP A 552 -13.72 -2.23 -10.52
C ASP A 552 -13.30 -3.49 -9.79
N ALA A 553 -12.99 -4.58 -10.52
CA ALA A 553 -12.52 -5.82 -9.94
C ALA A 553 -11.13 -5.65 -9.29
N LEU A 554 -10.21 -4.92 -9.93
CA LEU A 554 -8.90 -4.60 -9.35
C LEU A 554 -9.03 -3.75 -8.09
N ARG A 555 -9.80 -2.65 -8.15
CA ARG A 555 -10.02 -1.72 -7.04
C ARG A 555 -10.58 -2.44 -5.81
N MET A 556 -11.62 -3.22 -6.00
CA MET A 556 -12.22 -4.04 -4.94
C MET A 556 -11.20 -5.02 -4.35
N THR A 557 -10.41 -5.70 -5.18
CA THR A 557 -9.39 -6.66 -4.73
C THR A 557 -8.33 -6.00 -3.84
N LEU A 558 -7.87 -4.80 -4.22
CA LEU A 558 -6.86 -4.06 -3.48
C LEU A 558 -7.34 -3.57 -2.11
N ILE A 559 -8.64 -3.41 -1.93
CA ILE A 559 -9.22 -2.93 -0.67
C ILE A 559 -9.76 -4.07 0.20
N THR A 560 -10.19 -5.19 -0.41
CA THR A 560 -10.70 -6.34 0.34
C THR A 560 -9.67 -6.91 1.32
N GLY A 561 -9.99 -6.84 2.61
CA GLY A 561 -9.12 -7.32 3.69
C GLY A 561 -7.88 -6.44 3.92
N ASN A 562 -7.82 -5.25 3.31
CA ASN A 562 -6.76 -4.29 3.58
C ASN A 562 -7.03 -3.56 4.89
N ALA A 563 -6.01 -3.50 5.75
CA ALA A 563 -6.00 -2.70 6.97
C ALA A 563 -4.87 -1.67 6.89
N PRO A 564 -5.07 -0.44 7.39
CA PRO A 564 -4.05 0.60 7.38
C PRO A 564 -2.69 0.12 7.92
N GLY A 565 -1.62 0.44 7.22
CA GLY A 565 -0.24 0.11 7.60
C GLY A 565 0.21 -1.33 7.34
N ASN A 566 -0.67 -2.23 6.96
CA ASN A 566 -0.33 -3.63 6.75
C ASN A 566 -0.04 -3.94 5.27
N ASP A 567 1.00 -4.76 5.05
CA ASP A 567 1.27 -5.30 3.73
C ASP A 567 0.16 -6.24 3.29
N MET A 568 -0.14 -6.26 2.00
CA MET A 568 -1.10 -7.17 1.41
C MET A 568 -0.46 -8.10 0.37
N ARG A 569 -0.97 -9.32 0.26
CA ARG A 569 -0.58 -10.26 -0.79
C ARG A 569 -1.60 -10.23 -1.91
N PHE A 570 -1.10 -10.11 -3.13
CA PHE A 570 -1.94 -10.14 -4.32
C PHE A 570 -2.14 -11.57 -4.81
N TYR A 571 -3.41 -11.94 -5.09
CA TYR A 571 -3.83 -13.24 -5.61
C TYR A 571 -4.80 -13.04 -6.77
N TRP A 572 -4.57 -13.73 -7.88
CA TRP A 572 -5.46 -13.68 -9.04
C TRP A 572 -6.86 -14.21 -8.74
N GLU A 573 -6.98 -15.21 -7.86
CA GLU A 573 -8.25 -15.78 -7.42
C GLU A 573 -9.14 -14.75 -6.71
N ARG A 574 -8.54 -13.78 -6.02
CA ARG A 574 -9.27 -12.67 -5.41
C ARG A 574 -9.82 -11.71 -6.45
N VAL A 575 -9.11 -11.49 -7.55
CA VAL A 575 -9.61 -10.66 -8.67
C VAL A 575 -10.80 -11.34 -9.33
N GLU A 576 -10.73 -12.66 -9.51
CA GLU A 576 -11.84 -13.44 -10.04
C GLU A 576 -13.07 -13.41 -9.12
N ALA A 577 -12.86 -13.47 -7.80
CA ALA A 577 -13.95 -13.32 -6.83
C ALA A 577 -14.59 -11.92 -6.91
N SER A 578 -13.79 -10.87 -7.04
CA SER A 578 -14.27 -9.49 -7.21
C SER A 578 -15.07 -9.30 -8.50
N ARG A 579 -14.60 -9.89 -9.61
CA ARG A 579 -15.36 -9.93 -10.88
C ARG A 579 -16.69 -10.69 -10.73
N ASN A 580 -16.70 -11.80 -10.02
CA ASN A 580 -17.91 -12.57 -9.78
C ASN A 580 -18.92 -11.78 -8.94
N PHE A 581 -18.44 -10.99 -7.98
CA PHE A 581 -19.30 -10.06 -7.24
C PHE A 581 -19.92 -9.01 -8.17
N ALA A 582 -19.10 -8.38 -9.04
CA ALA A 582 -19.61 -7.45 -10.04
C ALA A 582 -20.72 -8.09 -10.90
N ASN A 583 -20.51 -9.32 -11.39
CA ASN A 583 -21.51 -10.04 -12.15
C ASN A 583 -22.79 -10.31 -11.33
N LYS A 584 -22.68 -10.58 -10.03
CA LYS A 584 -23.85 -10.77 -9.16
C LYS A 584 -24.64 -9.47 -9.02
N VAL A 585 -23.97 -8.35 -8.77
CA VAL A 585 -24.62 -7.03 -8.71
C VAL A 585 -25.32 -6.71 -10.03
N TRP A 586 -24.66 -6.94 -11.15
CA TRP A 586 -25.21 -6.73 -12.48
C TRP A 586 -26.48 -7.55 -12.73
N ASN A 587 -26.42 -8.84 -12.45
CA ASN A 587 -27.56 -9.74 -12.65
C ASN A 587 -28.73 -9.41 -11.73
N ALA A 588 -28.48 -9.05 -10.48
CA ALA A 588 -29.53 -8.62 -9.55
C ALA A 588 -30.19 -7.31 -10.04
N SER A 589 -29.39 -6.35 -10.48
CA SER A 589 -29.90 -5.10 -11.04
C SER A 589 -30.72 -5.33 -12.29
N ARG A 590 -30.23 -6.16 -13.20
CA ARG A 590 -30.96 -6.54 -14.40
C ARG A 590 -32.30 -7.20 -14.08
N PHE A 591 -32.36 -8.14 -13.13
CA PHE A 591 -33.58 -8.75 -12.66
C PHE A 591 -34.59 -7.74 -12.13
N ILE A 592 -34.12 -6.78 -11.33
CA ILE A 592 -34.97 -5.71 -10.78
C ILE A 592 -35.52 -4.82 -11.89
N MET A 593 -34.67 -4.35 -12.79
CA MET A 593 -35.07 -3.49 -13.90
C MET A 593 -36.11 -4.17 -14.82
N MET A 594 -35.90 -5.42 -15.17
CA MET A 594 -36.86 -6.19 -15.96
C MET A 594 -38.26 -6.32 -15.32
N ASN A 595 -38.33 -6.33 -13.98
CA ASN A 595 -39.60 -6.34 -13.26
C ASN A 595 -40.24 -4.96 -13.17
N MET A 596 -39.42 -3.91 -13.08
CA MET A 596 -39.88 -2.51 -13.11
C MET A 596 -40.41 -2.08 -14.48
N GLU A 597 -39.92 -2.65 -15.59
CA GLU A 597 -40.48 -2.43 -16.92
C GLU A 597 -41.92 -2.93 -17.07
N LYS A 598 -42.28 -3.95 -16.31
CA LYS A 598 -43.63 -4.55 -16.37
C LYS A 598 -44.66 -3.78 -15.55
N ALA A 599 -44.23 -3.04 -14.56
CA ALA A 599 -45.10 -2.28 -13.68
C ALA A 599 -44.42 -1.00 -13.21
N PRO A 600 -45.03 0.18 -13.36
CA PRO A 600 -44.43 1.43 -12.95
C PRO A 600 -44.21 1.46 -11.43
N VAL A 601 -43.05 1.98 -11.02
CA VAL A 601 -42.71 2.18 -9.59
C VAL A 601 -43.29 3.52 -9.14
N HIS A 602 -44.07 3.49 -8.08
CA HIS A 602 -44.67 4.65 -7.44
C HIS A 602 -44.16 4.78 -6.00
N GLU A 603 -44.21 5.97 -5.46
CA GLU A 603 -44.04 6.20 -4.05
C GLU A 603 -45.09 5.41 -3.23
N VAL A 604 -44.64 4.80 -2.15
CA VAL A 604 -45.47 4.02 -1.25
C VAL A 604 -45.34 4.54 0.19
N SER A 605 -46.41 4.40 0.97
CA SER A 605 -46.33 4.69 2.39
C SER A 605 -45.54 3.59 3.12
N LEU A 606 -44.84 3.96 4.21
CA LEU A 606 -44.18 2.96 5.06
C LEU A 606 -45.18 1.97 5.68
N ASP A 607 -46.44 2.34 5.80
CA ASP A 607 -47.48 1.45 6.29
C ASP A 607 -47.88 0.37 5.28
N ASP A 608 -47.64 0.61 3.97
CA ASP A 608 -47.94 -0.36 2.90
C ASP A 608 -46.84 -1.43 2.75
N LEU A 609 -45.72 -1.24 3.45
CA LEU A 609 -44.57 -2.14 3.39
C LEU A 609 -44.84 -3.43 4.18
N THR A 610 -44.47 -4.55 3.59
CA THR A 610 -44.52 -5.83 4.29
C THR A 610 -43.35 -5.97 5.28
N MET A 611 -43.40 -6.95 6.13
CA MET A 611 -42.35 -7.28 7.10
C MET A 611 -40.99 -7.44 6.40
N ALA A 612 -40.91 -8.10 5.25
CA ALA A 612 -39.67 -8.28 4.51
C ALA A 612 -39.15 -6.97 3.92
N ASP A 613 -40.03 -6.11 3.45
CA ASP A 613 -39.65 -4.78 2.92
C ASP A 613 -39.08 -3.91 4.02
N LYS A 614 -39.72 -3.84 5.18
CA LYS A 614 -39.24 -3.08 6.35
C LYS A 614 -37.92 -3.62 6.85
N TRP A 615 -37.77 -4.94 6.93
CA TRP A 615 -36.52 -5.56 7.32
C TRP A 615 -35.33 -5.12 6.43
N ILE A 616 -35.45 -5.24 5.10
CA ILE A 616 -34.31 -4.91 4.22
C ILE A 616 -34.02 -3.40 4.18
N LEU A 617 -35.04 -2.54 4.33
CA LEU A 617 -34.86 -1.10 4.48
C LEU A 617 -34.12 -0.76 5.77
N SER A 618 -34.46 -1.43 6.89
CA SER A 618 -33.76 -1.24 8.17
C SER A 618 -32.30 -1.69 8.07
N LYS A 619 -32.04 -2.81 7.37
CA LYS A 619 -30.68 -3.33 7.14
C LYS A 619 -29.82 -2.37 6.29
N VAL A 620 -30.37 -1.85 5.18
CA VAL A 620 -29.60 -0.90 4.35
C VAL A 620 -29.40 0.44 5.05
N ASN A 621 -30.35 0.84 5.88
CA ASN A 621 -30.26 2.05 6.71
C ASN A 621 -29.12 1.96 7.76
N THR A 622 -29.05 0.84 8.45
CA THR A 622 -27.95 0.53 9.39
C THR A 622 -26.62 0.43 8.66
N LEU A 623 -26.61 -0.19 7.47
CA LEU A 623 -25.42 -0.27 6.62
C LEU A 623 -24.89 1.10 6.23
N ALA A 624 -25.76 2.05 5.87
CA ALA A 624 -25.37 3.41 5.53
C ALA A 624 -24.65 4.10 6.69
N LYS A 625 -25.16 3.96 7.90
CA LYS A 625 -24.50 4.45 9.12
C LYS A 625 -23.14 3.80 9.34
N ASP A 626 -23.09 2.48 9.31
CA ASP A 626 -21.90 1.71 9.61
C ASP A 626 -20.77 1.98 8.61
N VAL A 627 -21.11 2.03 7.31
CA VAL A 627 -20.12 2.32 6.26
C VAL A 627 -19.58 3.74 6.39
N THR A 628 -20.44 4.70 6.69
CA THR A 628 -20.04 6.09 6.96
C THR A 628 -19.05 6.16 8.12
N GLU A 629 -19.35 5.51 9.24
CA GLU A 629 -18.47 5.48 10.41
C GLU A 629 -17.11 4.82 10.10
N ASN A 630 -17.08 3.73 9.32
CA ASN A 630 -15.84 3.08 8.93
C ASN A 630 -15.00 3.94 7.97
N LEU A 631 -15.64 4.61 6.99
CA LEU A 631 -14.94 5.52 6.08
C LEU A 631 -14.35 6.72 6.81
N ASP A 632 -15.07 7.29 7.78
CA ASP A 632 -14.58 8.40 8.60
C ASP A 632 -13.42 7.98 9.54
N LYS A 633 -13.32 6.69 9.88
CA LYS A 633 -12.18 6.10 10.60
C LYS A 633 -11.08 5.57 9.69
N PHE A 634 -11.20 5.73 8.38
CA PHE A 634 -10.28 5.19 7.38
C PHE A 634 -10.20 3.66 7.33
N GLU A 635 -11.21 2.98 7.80
CA GLU A 635 -11.35 1.52 7.78
C GLU A 635 -11.99 1.05 6.46
N LEU A 636 -11.36 1.38 5.33
CA LEU A 636 -11.92 1.20 3.99
C LEU A 636 -12.28 -0.25 3.69
N GLY A 637 -11.42 -1.20 4.09
CA GLY A 637 -11.64 -2.63 3.89
C GLY A 637 -12.84 -3.17 4.69
N ILE A 638 -13.06 -2.66 5.91
CA ILE A 638 -14.20 -3.06 6.75
C ILE A 638 -15.50 -2.51 6.14
N GLY A 639 -15.49 -1.24 5.72
CA GLY A 639 -16.63 -0.64 5.03
C GLY A 639 -17.02 -1.42 3.78
N LEU A 640 -16.06 -1.78 2.95
CA LEU A 640 -16.30 -2.61 1.76
C LEU A 640 -16.90 -3.98 2.10
N GLN A 641 -16.35 -4.66 3.12
CA GLN A 641 -16.83 -5.98 3.52
C GLN A 641 -18.31 -5.93 3.94
N LYS A 642 -18.71 -4.92 4.69
CA LYS A 642 -20.11 -4.73 5.09
C LYS A 642 -21.04 -4.54 3.89
N VAL A 643 -20.60 -3.73 2.90
CA VAL A 643 -21.37 -3.53 1.65
C VAL A 643 -21.47 -4.84 0.87
N TYR A 644 -20.37 -5.59 0.77
CA TYR A 644 -20.33 -6.88 0.10
C TYR A 644 -21.31 -7.87 0.73
N ASP A 645 -21.22 -8.07 2.06
CA ASP A 645 -22.06 -9.03 2.81
C ASP A 645 -23.54 -8.66 2.68
N PHE A 646 -23.87 -7.36 2.81
CA PHE A 646 -25.24 -6.92 2.63
C PHE A 646 -25.79 -7.21 1.24
N ILE A 647 -25.05 -6.83 0.18
CA ILE A 647 -25.51 -7.02 -1.20
C ILE A 647 -25.60 -8.51 -1.54
N TRP A 648 -24.56 -9.27 -1.17
CA TRP A 648 -24.52 -10.68 -1.53
C TRP A 648 -25.54 -11.49 -0.76
N GLU A 649 -25.51 -11.41 0.56
CA GLU A 649 -26.32 -12.27 1.43
C GLU A 649 -27.72 -11.71 1.65
N GLU A 650 -27.81 -10.50 2.24
CA GLU A 650 -29.10 -9.97 2.69
C GLU A 650 -30.01 -9.61 1.51
N PHE A 651 -29.46 -8.85 0.55
CA PHE A 651 -30.24 -8.36 -0.57
C PHE A 651 -30.46 -9.42 -1.64
N CYS A 652 -29.37 -10.04 -2.18
CA CYS A 652 -29.52 -11.00 -3.28
C CYS A 652 -30.01 -12.36 -2.85
N ASP A 653 -29.44 -12.96 -1.80
CA ASP A 653 -29.76 -14.35 -1.42
C ASP A 653 -31.06 -14.47 -0.60
N TRP A 654 -31.47 -13.39 0.08
CA TRP A 654 -32.68 -13.40 0.88
C TRP A 654 -33.79 -12.52 0.30
N TYR A 655 -33.61 -11.19 0.28
CA TYR A 655 -34.73 -10.30 -0.03
C TYR A 655 -35.26 -10.49 -1.45
N ILE A 656 -34.38 -10.55 -2.45
CA ILE A 656 -34.80 -10.79 -3.84
C ILE A 656 -35.60 -12.12 -3.96
N GLU A 657 -35.15 -13.18 -3.29
CA GLU A 657 -35.85 -14.45 -3.29
C GLU A 657 -37.19 -14.40 -2.54
N MET A 658 -37.29 -13.65 -1.46
CA MET A 658 -38.51 -13.45 -0.70
C MET A 658 -39.61 -12.74 -1.50
N VAL A 659 -39.24 -11.80 -2.36
CA VAL A 659 -40.23 -11.00 -3.11
C VAL A 659 -40.63 -11.59 -4.45
N LYS A 660 -39.93 -12.58 -4.98
CA LYS A 660 -40.25 -13.23 -6.25
C LYS A 660 -41.72 -13.67 -6.37
N PRO A 661 -42.36 -14.34 -5.37
CA PRO A 661 -43.76 -14.70 -5.46
C PRO A 661 -44.69 -13.51 -5.66
N ARG A 662 -44.39 -12.37 -5.05
CA ARG A 662 -45.17 -11.13 -5.18
C ARG A 662 -45.00 -10.52 -6.57
N LEU A 663 -43.78 -10.56 -7.12
CA LEU A 663 -43.46 -10.00 -8.44
C LEU A 663 -44.09 -10.79 -9.58
N TRP A 664 -44.28 -12.11 -9.40
CA TRP A 664 -44.86 -13.01 -10.42
C TRP A 664 -46.40 -13.13 -10.34
N ASN A 665 -46.98 -12.57 -9.29
CA ASN A 665 -48.43 -12.51 -9.14
C ASN A 665 -48.94 -11.09 -9.47
N ASP A 666 -49.58 -10.93 -10.60
CA ASP A 666 -50.09 -9.62 -11.04
C ASP A 666 -51.27 -9.10 -10.17
N GLU A 667 -51.93 -9.99 -9.41
CA GLU A 667 -53.00 -9.60 -8.49
C GLU A 667 -52.52 -9.30 -7.06
N ASP A 668 -51.24 -9.42 -6.78
CA ASP A 668 -50.66 -9.15 -5.47
C ASP A 668 -50.67 -7.66 -5.16
N SER A 669 -51.49 -7.24 -4.20
CA SER A 669 -51.64 -5.82 -3.80
C SER A 669 -50.36 -5.23 -3.21
N THR A 670 -49.41 -6.06 -2.81
CA THR A 670 -48.10 -5.59 -2.22
C THR A 670 -46.99 -5.53 -3.26
N LYS A 671 -47.26 -5.83 -4.54
CA LYS A 671 -46.26 -5.80 -5.63
C LYS A 671 -45.62 -4.42 -5.81
N ALA A 672 -46.40 -3.34 -5.69
CA ALA A 672 -45.89 -1.98 -5.80
C ALA A 672 -44.87 -1.68 -4.68
N ALA A 673 -45.15 -2.09 -3.45
CA ALA A 673 -44.28 -1.97 -2.31
C ALA A 673 -42.96 -2.76 -2.53
N ALA A 674 -43.03 -3.97 -3.06
CA ALA A 674 -41.85 -4.76 -3.38
C ALA A 674 -40.96 -4.09 -4.43
N LEU A 675 -41.53 -3.54 -5.51
CA LEU A 675 -40.78 -2.84 -6.56
C LEU A 675 -40.14 -1.57 -6.08
N TRP A 676 -40.85 -0.77 -5.28
CA TRP A 676 -40.32 0.44 -4.67
C TRP A 676 -39.15 0.12 -3.71
N THR A 677 -39.30 -0.88 -2.87
CA THR A 677 -38.27 -1.31 -1.93
C THR A 677 -37.04 -1.84 -2.69
N LEU A 678 -37.24 -2.68 -3.72
CA LEU A 678 -36.13 -3.15 -4.56
C LEU A 678 -35.34 -2.02 -5.19
N LYS A 679 -36.01 -1.01 -5.78
CA LYS A 679 -35.40 0.18 -6.37
C LYS A 679 -34.62 0.98 -5.30
N THR A 680 -35.27 1.26 -4.17
CA THR A 680 -34.72 2.07 -3.07
C THR A 680 -33.48 1.42 -2.47
N VAL A 681 -33.55 0.12 -2.16
CA VAL A 681 -32.42 -0.63 -1.59
C VAL A 681 -31.28 -0.75 -2.61
N LEU A 682 -31.59 -1.00 -3.88
CA LEU A 682 -30.57 -1.06 -4.94
C LEU A 682 -29.84 0.28 -5.07
N ILE A 683 -30.54 1.40 -5.16
CA ILE A 683 -29.96 2.74 -5.28
C ILE A 683 -29.02 3.03 -4.10
N ASN A 684 -29.48 2.79 -2.87
CA ASN A 684 -28.65 3.00 -1.67
C ASN A 684 -27.42 2.09 -1.67
N SER A 685 -27.59 0.83 -2.04
CA SER A 685 -26.48 -0.13 -2.17
C SER A 685 -25.44 0.29 -3.21
N LEU A 686 -25.91 0.77 -4.38
CA LEU A 686 -25.03 1.29 -5.43
C LEU A 686 -24.26 2.53 -4.96
N LYS A 687 -24.92 3.46 -4.26
CA LYS A 687 -24.29 4.65 -3.69
C LYS A 687 -23.21 4.29 -2.68
N LEU A 688 -23.45 3.34 -1.78
CA LEU A 688 -22.46 2.86 -0.80
C LEU A 688 -21.30 2.09 -1.46
N LEU A 689 -21.55 1.39 -2.56
CA LEU A 689 -20.54 0.64 -3.31
C LEU A 689 -19.72 1.55 -4.25
N HIS A 690 -20.29 2.68 -4.70
CA HIS A 690 -19.69 3.53 -5.73
C HIS A 690 -18.25 3.96 -5.49
N PRO A 691 -17.81 4.36 -4.29
CA PRO A 691 -16.42 4.70 -4.05
C PRO A 691 -15.44 3.57 -4.38
N TYR A 692 -15.87 2.33 -4.22
CA TYR A 692 -15.06 1.13 -4.43
C TYR A 692 -15.11 0.62 -5.88
N MET A 693 -16.31 0.62 -6.49
CA MET A 693 -16.58 0.08 -7.82
C MET A 693 -17.33 1.11 -8.68
N PRO A 694 -16.64 2.19 -9.12
CA PRO A 694 -17.31 3.34 -9.70
C PRO A 694 -17.97 3.10 -11.05
N PHE A 695 -17.44 2.21 -11.88
CA PHE A 695 -17.95 2.02 -13.24
C PHE A 695 -19.25 1.24 -13.29
N ILE A 696 -19.30 0.08 -12.66
CA ILE A 696 -20.52 -0.73 -12.65
C ILE A 696 -21.67 -0.01 -11.95
N THR A 697 -21.37 0.70 -10.87
CA THR A 697 -22.40 1.44 -10.12
C THR A 697 -22.95 2.62 -10.90
N GLU A 698 -22.10 3.37 -11.62
CA GLU A 698 -22.53 4.46 -12.50
C GLU A 698 -23.41 3.92 -13.64
N GLU A 699 -22.99 2.85 -14.32
CA GLU A 699 -23.71 2.28 -15.43
C GLU A 699 -25.11 1.81 -15.01
N ILE A 700 -25.21 1.07 -13.89
CA ILE A 700 -26.51 0.60 -13.39
C ILE A 700 -27.36 1.80 -12.96
N PHE A 701 -26.80 2.73 -12.18
CA PHE A 701 -27.53 3.88 -11.65
C PHE A 701 -28.14 4.73 -12.76
N CYS A 702 -27.37 5.07 -13.79
CA CYS A 702 -27.83 5.89 -14.90
C CYS A 702 -28.85 5.20 -15.82
N ASN A 703 -28.93 3.88 -15.79
CA ASN A 703 -29.95 3.10 -16.50
C ASN A 703 -31.21 2.83 -15.64
N LEU A 704 -31.08 2.90 -14.31
CA LEU A 704 -32.16 2.62 -13.34
C LEU A 704 -33.06 3.83 -13.10
N GLN A 705 -32.53 5.05 -13.27
CA GLN A 705 -33.22 6.30 -13.00
C GLN A 705 -32.71 7.41 -13.95
N ASP A 706 -33.46 8.51 -14.13
CA ASP A 706 -33.12 9.68 -14.95
C ASP A 706 -33.25 11.01 -14.17
N GLU A 707 -33.48 10.95 -12.88
CA GLU A 707 -33.63 12.12 -11.99
C GLU A 707 -32.27 12.77 -11.70
N GLU A 708 -31.22 11.96 -11.56
CA GLU A 708 -29.83 12.38 -11.28
C GLU A 708 -28.92 11.98 -12.44
N ALA A 709 -28.08 12.94 -12.91
CA ALA A 709 -27.21 12.74 -14.08
C ALA A 709 -26.07 11.74 -13.86
N SER A 710 -25.64 11.57 -12.62
CA SER A 710 -24.54 10.68 -12.25
C SER A 710 -24.59 10.34 -10.77
N ILE A 711 -24.27 9.09 -10.42
CA ILE A 711 -24.12 8.67 -9.03
C ILE A 711 -22.99 9.40 -8.31
N MET A 712 -21.97 9.83 -9.05
CA MET A 712 -20.79 10.52 -8.51
C MET A 712 -21.11 11.83 -7.81
N VAL A 713 -22.16 12.53 -8.28
CA VAL A 713 -22.62 13.83 -7.74
C VAL A 713 -23.94 13.71 -7.01
N SER A 714 -24.45 12.50 -6.83
CA SER A 714 -25.62 12.21 -6.01
C SER A 714 -25.29 12.27 -4.51
N ALA A 715 -26.31 12.52 -3.67
CA ALA A 715 -26.13 12.55 -2.23
C ALA A 715 -25.79 11.18 -1.66
N TRP A 716 -24.84 11.18 -0.70
CA TRP A 716 -24.50 10.01 0.11
C TRP A 716 -25.68 9.54 0.94
N PRO A 717 -25.93 8.22 1.07
CA PRO A 717 -27.02 7.72 1.89
C PRO A 717 -26.83 8.07 3.36
N GLU A 718 -27.88 8.65 3.97
CA GLU A 718 -27.89 9.01 5.38
C GLU A 718 -28.81 8.07 6.16
N TYR A 719 -28.46 7.84 7.43
CA TYR A 719 -29.32 7.07 8.34
C TYR A 719 -30.62 7.82 8.62
N LYS A 720 -31.76 7.14 8.50
CA LYS A 720 -33.11 7.65 8.74
C LYS A 720 -33.73 6.92 9.92
N ALA A 721 -34.08 7.62 10.98
CA ALA A 721 -34.65 7.01 12.18
C ALA A 721 -36.00 6.30 11.91
N GLU A 722 -36.79 6.82 10.95
CA GLU A 722 -38.05 6.23 10.51
C GLU A 722 -37.90 4.91 9.74
N TRP A 723 -36.69 4.54 9.34
CA TRP A 723 -36.40 3.25 8.69
C TRP A 723 -35.81 2.22 9.67
N ASN A 724 -35.89 2.46 10.97
CA ASN A 724 -35.45 1.52 12.00
C ASN A 724 -36.60 0.62 12.42
N PHE A 725 -36.64 -0.60 11.93
CA PHE A 725 -37.71 -1.58 12.12
C PHE A 725 -37.22 -2.80 12.92
N GLU A 726 -36.88 -2.62 14.18
CA GLU A 726 -36.29 -3.66 15.04
C GLU A 726 -37.14 -4.93 15.17
N GLN A 727 -38.48 -4.77 15.20
CA GLN A 727 -39.37 -5.92 15.33
C GLN A 727 -39.38 -6.78 14.07
N GLU A 728 -39.41 -6.15 12.91
CA GLU A 728 -39.35 -6.82 11.61
C GLU A 728 -37.97 -7.42 11.37
N GLU A 729 -36.89 -6.78 11.82
CA GLU A 729 -35.53 -7.38 11.80
C GLU A 729 -35.49 -8.65 12.61
N TYR A 730 -35.95 -8.65 13.85
CA TYR A 730 -36.03 -9.86 14.69
C TYR A 730 -36.85 -10.95 14.02
N ALA A 731 -37.99 -10.60 13.46
CA ALA A 731 -38.88 -11.56 12.83
C ALA A 731 -38.25 -12.26 11.61
N VAL A 732 -37.67 -11.46 10.72
CA VAL A 732 -37.04 -12.00 9.50
C VAL A 732 -35.75 -12.81 9.82
N GLU A 733 -34.92 -12.36 10.76
CA GLU A 733 -33.73 -13.11 11.18
C GLU A 733 -34.14 -14.48 11.77
N THR A 734 -35.19 -14.53 12.54
CA THR A 734 -35.74 -15.79 13.07
C THR A 734 -36.23 -16.71 11.95
N ILE A 735 -36.90 -16.16 10.94
CA ILE A 735 -37.34 -16.92 9.76
C ILE A 735 -36.11 -17.44 8.96
N LYS A 736 -35.10 -16.61 8.76
CA LYS A 736 -33.86 -17.00 8.09
C LYS A 736 -33.18 -18.16 8.81
N GLU A 737 -33.13 -18.12 10.14
CA GLU A 737 -32.57 -19.18 10.96
C GLU A 737 -33.34 -20.51 10.79
N ALA A 738 -34.66 -20.47 10.84
CA ALA A 738 -35.51 -21.63 10.61
C ALA A 738 -35.29 -22.20 9.20
N VAL A 739 -35.29 -21.36 8.19
CA VAL A 739 -35.08 -21.77 6.80
C VAL A 739 -33.67 -22.33 6.59
N ARG A 740 -32.65 -21.72 7.18
CA ARG A 740 -31.27 -22.25 7.15
C ARG A 740 -31.18 -23.63 7.78
N ALA A 741 -31.82 -23.83 8.94
CA ALA A 741 -31.87 -25.10 9.63
C ALA A 741 -32.50 -26.20 8.75
N ILE A 742 -33.62 -25.89 8.11
CA ILE A 742 -34.29 -26.80 7.17
C ILE A 742 -33.39 -27.12 5.96
N ARG A 743 -32.77 -26.11 5.35
CA ARG A 743 -31.84 -26.30 4.23
C ARG A 743 -30.63 -27.14 4.60
N ASN A 744 -30.06 -26.96 5.79
CA ASN A 744 -28.93 -27.73 6.28
C ASN A 744 -29.30 -29.22 6.44
N VAL A 745 -30.47 -29.53 7.03
CA VAL A 745 -30.99 -30.91 7.11
C VAL A 745 -31.12 -31.51 5.72
N ARG A 746 -31.75 -30.80 4.80
CA ARG A 746 -31.94 -31.27 3.41
C ARG A 746 -30.63 -31.51 2.69
N THR A 747 -29.64 -30.60 2.87
CA THR A 747 -28.32 -30.74 2.27
C THR A 747 -27.57 -31.95 2.84
N SER A 748 -27.57 -32.13 4.16
CA SER A 748 -26.93 -33.29 4.80
C SER A 748 -27.52 -34.64 4.36
N MET A 749 -28.76 -34.62 3.92
CA MET A 749 -29.47 -35.82 3.45
C MET A 749 -29.52 -35.90 1.91
N ASN A 750 -28.82 -35.01 1.19
CA ASN A 750 -28.83 -34.96 -0.29
C ASN A 750 -30.21 -34.85 -0.92
N VAL A 751 -31.14 -34.12 -0.29
CA VAL A 751 -32.50 -33.94 -0.78
C VAL A 751 -32.55 -32.90 -1.88
N ALA A 752 -33.04 -33.27 -3.06
CA ALA A 752 -33.17 -32.35 -4.18
C ALA A 752 -34.14 -31.19 -3.86
N PRO A 753 -33.88 -29.96 -4.32
CA PRO A 753 -34.78 -28.81 -4.12
C PRO A 753 -36.21 -29.03 -4.61
N SER A 754 -36.39 -29.80 -5.68
CA SER A 754 -37.69 -30.13 -6.24
C SER A 754 -38.56 -31.02 -5.35
N LYS A 755 -37.94 -31.74 -4.39
CA LYS A 755 -38.68 -32.60 -3.45
C LYS A 755 -39.10 -31.75 -2.24
N LYS A 756 -40.38 -31.42 -2.16
CA LYS A 756 -40.96 -30.70 -1.03
C LYS A 756 -41.31 -31.67 0.09
N ALA A 757 -41.28 -31.20 1.36
CA ALA A 757 -41.59 -31.98 2.56
C ALA A 757 -42.42 -31.16 3.53
N LYS A 758 -43.23 -31.83 4.33
CA LYS A 758 -43.94 -31.20 5.44
C LYS A 758 -42.95 -30.75 6.51
N VAL A 759 -43.24 -29.61 7.11
CA VAL A 759 -42.43 -29.03 8.18
C VAL A 759 -43.32 -28.78 9.38
N TYR A 760 -42.94 -29.32 10.54
CA TYR A 760 -43.61 -29.07 11.81
C TYR A 760 -42.69 -28.21 12.64
N VAL A 761 -43.22 -27.08 13.14
CA VAL A 761 -42.51 -26.19 14.08
C VAL A 761 -43.18 -26.27 15.42
N VAL A 762 -42.43 -26.67 16.43
CA VAL A 762 -42.92 -26.83 17.80
C VAL A 762 -42.27 -25.76 18.68
N SER A 763 -43.08 -24.92 19.31
CA SER A 763 -42.64 -23.88 20.22
C SER A 763 -43.69 -23.50 21.25
N GLU A 764 -43.32 -23.25 22.47
CA GLU A 764 -44.17 -22.66 23.49
C GLU A 764 -44.32 -21.13 23.34
N ASN A 765 -43.47 -20.52 22.54
CA ASN A 765 -43.50 -19.05 22.33
C ASN A 765 -44.57 -18.71 21.26
N GLN A 766 -45.71 -18.18 21.72
CA GLN A 766 -46.82 -17.80 20.86
C GLN A 766 -46.49 -16.66 19.88
N LYS A 767 -45.59 -15.72 20.26
CA LYS A 767 -45.15 -14.66 19.36
C LYS A 767 -44.37 -15.25 18.20
N LEU A 768 -43.48 -16.20 18.48
CA LEU A 768 -42.69 -16.90 17.47
C LEU A 768 -43.60 -17.67 16.49
N LEU A 769 -44.60 -18.40 17.00
CA LEU A 769 -45.57 -19.08 16.17
C LEU A 769 -46.38 -18.11 15.29
N GLN A 770 -46.73 -16.93 15.78
CA GLN A 770 -47.39 -15.89 14.97
C GLN A 770 -46.49 -15.37 13.86
N ILE A 771 -45.18 -15.12 14.13
CA ILE A 771 -44.24 -14.74 13.10
C ILE A 771 -44.19 -15.81 11.99
N PHE A 772 -44.08 -17.05 12.35
CA PHE A 772 -44.03 -18.15 11.38
C PHE A 772 -45.36 -18.35 10.61
N GLU A 773 -46.52 -18.14 11.27
CA GLU A 773 -47.80 -18.18 10.60
C GLU A 773 -47.92 -17.18 9.45
N HIS A 774 -47.50 -15.95 9.68
CA HIS A 774 -47.46 -14.89 8.64
C HIS A 774 -46.36 -15.10 7.60
N SER A 775 -45.46 -16.05 7.83
CA SER A 775 -44.26 -16.27 7.00
C SER A 775 -44.24 -17.64 6.33
N LYS A 776 -45.33 -18.39 6.34
CA LYS A 776 -45.46 -19.73 5.71
C LYS A 776 -45.01 -19.74 4.25
N VAL A 777 -45.21 -18.63 3.54
CA VAL A 777 -44.75 -18.46 2.15
C VAL A 777 -43.24 -18.62 2.02
N PHE A 778 -42.45 -18.16 2.99
CA PHE A 778 -41.01 -18.26 2.95
C PHE A 778 -40.50 -19.68 3.27
N PHE A 779 -41.18 -20.39 4.15
CA PHE A 779 -40.93 -21.82 4.34
C PHE A 779 -41.21 -22.62 3.06
N ALA A 780 -42.32 -22.31 2.36
CA ALA A 780 -42.68 -22.99 1.12
C ALA A 780 -41.70 -22.70 -0.02
N THR A 781 -41.29 -21.47 -0.18
CA THR A 781 -40.41 -21.01 -1.29
C THR A 781 -38.93 -21.23 -1.00
N LEU A 782 -38.46 -20.88 0.19
CA LEU A 782 -37.06 -20.91 0.57
C LEU A 782 -36.66 -22.17 1.35
N GLY A 783 -37.59 -22.74 2.14
CA GLY A 783 -37.39 -23.96 2.91
C GLY A 783 -37.83 -25.24 2.16
N TYR A 784 -38.43 -25.06 0.98
CA TYR A 784 -39.01 -26.15 0.19
C TYR A 784 -40.06 -26.99 0.96
N ALA A 785 -40.82 -26.31 1.83
CA ALA A 785 -41.91 -26.95 2.54
C ALA A 785 -43.12 -27.16 1.63
N SER A 786 -43.77 -28.32 1.71
CA SER A 786 -45.07 -28.57 1.08
C SER A 786 -46.19 -27.98 1.90
N GLU A 787 -46.13 -28.15 3.21
CA GLU A 787 -47.05 -27.63 4.22
C GLU A 787 -46.26 -27.28 5.49
N VAL A 788 -46.74 -26.32 6.27
CA VAL A 788 -46.14 -25.90 7.53
C VAL A 788 -47.15 -25.98 8.65
N PHE A 789 -46.87 -26.80 9.65
CA PHE A 789 -47.67 -26.97 10.85
C PHE A 789 -46.99 -26.30 12.03
N LEU A 790 -47.70 -25.43 12.73
CA LEU A 790 -47.21 -24.67 13.88
C LEU A 790 -47.98 -25.15 15.11
N GLN A 791 -47.30 -25.66 16.13
CA GLN A 791 -47.93 -26.24 17.31
C GLN A 791 -47.09 -26.07 18.59
N SER A 792 -47.71 -26.23 19.74
CA SER A 792 -47.03 -26.08 21.02
C SER A 792 -46.36 -27.36 21.54
N ASP A 793 -46.70 -28.48 21.00
CA ASP A 793 -46.22 -29.81 21.43
C ASP A 793 -45.91 -30.73 20.22
N LYS A 794 -45.44 -31.92 20.48
CA LYS A 794 -45.08 -32.92 19.44
C LYS A 794 -46.24 -33.81 18.97
N GLN A 795 -47.48 -33.49 19.30
CA GLN A 795 -48.61 -34.32 18.94
C GLN A 795 -48.75 -34.49 17.42
N GLY A 796 -48.85 -35.69 16.95
CA GLY A 796 -49.00 -36.01 15.53
C GLY A 796 -47.72 -36.02 14.69
N ILE A 797 -46.55 -35.80 15.32
CA ILE A 797 -45.25 -35.91 14.67
C ILE A 797 -44.69 -37.33 14.85
N ALA A 798 -44.29 -37.95 13.74
CA ALA A 798 -43.74 -39.30 13.76
C ALA A 798 -42.40 -39.36 14.53
N ASP A 799 -42.14 -40.46 15.23
CA ASP A 799 -40.94 -40.63 16.06
C ASP A 799 -39.65 -40.65 15.23
N ASP A 800 -39.72 -41.00 13.95
CA ASP A 800 -38.61 -41.02 12.99
C ASP A 800 -38.36 -39.68 12.31
N ALA A 801 -39.15 -38.66 12.63
CA ALA A 801 -38.97 -37.32 12.05
C ALA A 801 -37.58 -36.72 12.38
N VAL A 802 -36.91 -36.20 11.36
CA VAL A 802 -35.65 -35.53 11.55
C VAL A 802 -35.90 -34.21 12.28
N SER A 803 -35.24 -34.03 13.42
CA SER A 803 -35.38 -32.82 14.23
C SER A 803 -34.18 -31.92 14.13
N VAL A 804 -34.40 -30.61 14.12
CA VAL A 804 -33.38 -29.58 14.27
C VAL A 804 -33.89 -28.53 15.24
N VAL A 805 -33.01 -28.11 16.15
CA VAL A 805 -33.32 -27.09 17.18
C VAL A 805 -32.82 -25.73 16.71
N ILE A 806 -33.72 -24.77 16.83
CA ILE A 806 -33.38 -23.33 16.68
C ILE A 806 -33.72 -22.63 18.00
N PRO A 807 -33.31 -21.38 18.24
CA PRO A 807 -33.74 -20.66 19.43
C PRO A 807 -35.27 -20.68 19.60
N GLU A 808 -35.71 -21.07 20.78
CA GLU A 808 -37.12 -21.11 21.20
C GLU A 808 -38.03 -22.04 20.39
N ALA A 809 -37.50 -22.86 19.46
CA ALA A 809 -38.33 -23.81 18.69
C ALA A 809 -37.56 -25.08 18.28
N SER A 810 -38.33 -26.13 18.01
CA SER A 810 -37.81 -27.35 17.36
C SER A 810 -38.55 -27.58 16.05
N ILE A 811 -37.78 -27.83 14.99
CA ILE A 811 -38.35 -28.12 13.66
C ILE A 811 -38.23 -29.60 13.39
N TYR A 812 -39.33 -30.22 12.91
CA TYR A 812 -39.41 -31.63 12.58
C TYR A 812 -39.80 -31.77 11.12
N ILE A 813 -39.12 -32.66 10.42
CA ILE A 813 -39.42 -33.00 9.02
C ILE A 813 -39.57 -34.52 8.91
N PRO A 814 -40.70 -35.05 8.42
CA PRO A 814 -40.90 -36.50 8.30
C PRO A 814 -39.81 -37.13 7.44
N PHE A 815 -39.17 -38.17 7.97
CA PHE A 815 -38.04 -38.82 7.29
C PHE A 815 -38.41 -39.38 5.93
N ALA A 816 -39.62 -40.00 5.83
CA ALA A 816 -40.14 -40.58 4.59
C ALA A 816 -40.34 -39.54 3.47
N GLU A 817 -40.53 -38.26 3.81
CA GLU A 817 -40.65 -37.17 2.83
C GLU A 817 -39.32 -36.62 2.39
N LEU A 818 -38.26 -36.79 3.18
CA LEU A 818 -36.90 -36.35 2.83
C LEU A 818 -36.20 -37.35 1.92
N VAL A 819 -36.37 -38.64 2.18
CA VAL A 819 -35.64 -39.70 1.48
C VAL A 819 -36.59 -40.60 0.73
N ASP A 820 -36.24 -41.06 -0.45
CA ASP A 820 -36.86 -42.18 -1.13
C ASP A 820 -36.30 -43.44 -0.48
N ILE A 821 -37.07 -44.01 0.46
CA ILE A 821 -36.64 -45.12 1.30
C ILE A 821 -36.11 -46.27 0.44
N ALA A 822 -36.81 -46.58 -0.67
CA ALA A 822 -36.39 -47.65 -1.55
C ALA A 822 -35.05 -47.37 -2.24
N LYS A 823 -34.84 -46.16 -2.72
CA LYS A 823 -33.55 -45.74 -3.32
C LYS A 823 -32.43 -45.64 -2.30
N GLU A 824 -32.74 -45.19 -1.09
CA GLU A 824 -31.74 -45.08 -0.02
C GLU A 824 -31.32 -46.47 0.46
N ILE A 825 -32.25 -47.41 0.59
CA ILE A 825 -31.91 -48.81 0.87
C ILE A 825 -31.01 -49.37 -0.25
N GLU A 826 -31.35 -49.13 -1.53
CA GLU A 826 -30.51 -49.56 -2.65
C GLU A 826 -29.10 -48.91 -2.62
N ARG A 827 -29.02 -47.64 -2.30
CA ARG A 827 -27.76 -46.92 -2.15
C ARG A 827 -26.92 -47.50 -1.03
N LEU A 828 -27.54 -47.69 0.14
CA LEU A 828 -26.87 -48.24 1.31
C LEU A 828 -26.44 -49.68 1.10
N GLN A 829 -27.21 -50.49 0.38
CA GLN A 829 -26.84 -51.85 -0.01
C GLN A 829 -25.63 -51.87 -0.95
N LYS A 830 -25.59 -51.00 -1.93
CA LYS A 830 -24.43 -50.84 -2.81
C LYS A 830 -23.19 -50.37 -2.03
N GLU A 831 -23.37 -49.47 -1.05
CA GLU A 831 -22.29 -49.03 -0.19
C GLU A 831 -21.82 -50.14 0.76
N GLU A 832 -22.73 -50.95 1.29
CA GLU A 832 -22.39 -52.14 2.10
C GLU A 832 -21.56 -53.14 1.28
N GLU A 833 -21.95 -53.40 0.02
CA GLU A 833 -21.20 -54.26 -0.89
C GLU A 833 -19.81 -53.68 -1.18
N ARG A 834 -19.71 -52.38 -1.42
CA ARG A 834 -18.43 -51.68 -1.64
C ARG A 834 -17.51 -51.81 -0.42
N LEU A 835 -18.01 -51.45 0.76
CA LEU A 835 -17.27 -51.52 2.02
C LEU A 835 -16.87 -52.97 2.35
N THR A 836 -17.71 -53.96 2.05
CA THR A 836 -17.40 -55.40 2.21
C THR A 836 -16.18 -55.79 1.37
N LYS A 837 -16.13 -55.33 0.11
CA LYS A 837 -14.97 -55.58 -0.79
C LYS A 837 -13.69 -54.89 -0.27
N GLU A 838 -13.80 -53.63 0.17
CA GLU A 838 -12.67 -52.88 0.69
C GLU A 838 -12.16 -53.45 2.01
N LEU A 839 -13.03 -53.84 2.93
CA LEU A 839 -12.68 -54.54 4.17
C LEU A 839 -11.95 -55.85 3.89
N ALA A 840 -12.50 -56.67 2.99
CA ALA A 840 -11.85 -57.91 2.59
C ALA A 840 -10.45 -57.68 1.98
N ARG A 841 -10.29 -56.68 1.11
CA ARG A 841 -9.05 -56.31 0.51
C ARG A 841 -8.00 -55.86 1.56
N VAL A 842 -8.36 -54.92 2.46
CA VAL A 842 -7.47 -54.41 3.46
C VAL A 842 -7.11 -55.46 4.53
N THR A 843 -8.08 -56.26 4.95
CA THR A 843 -7.85 -57.40 5.87
C THR A 843 -6.92 -58.42 5.22
N GLY A 844 -7.16 -58.78 3.94
CA GLY A 844 -6.30 -59.68 3.16
C GLY A 844 -4.86 -59.16 3.03
N MET A 845 -4.67 -57.83 2.85
CA MET A 845 -3.34 -57.23 2.82
C MET A 845 -2.68 -57.32 4.16
N LEU A 846 -3.35 -56.99 5.25
CA LEU A 846 -2.82 -57.04 6.63
C LEU A 846 -2.62 -58.43 7.17
N SER A 847 -3.31 -59.47 6.64
CA SER A 847 -3.12 -60.89 6.96
C SER A 847 -2.03 -61.55 6.14
N ASN A 848 -1.49 -60.87 5.12
CA ASN A 848 -0.43 -61.41 4.26
C ASN A 848 0.93 -61.21 4.93
N GLU A 849 1.53 -62.27 5.49
CA GLU A 849 2.85 -62.20 6.14
C GLU A 849 3.94 -61.64 5.23
N LYS A 850 3.90 -61.86 3.91
CA LYS A 850 4.85 -61.31 2.95
C LYS A 850 4.73 -59.80 2.76
N PHE A 851 3.52 -59.27 2.92
CA PHE A 851 3.26 -57.84 2.86
C PHE A 851 3.72 -57.17 4.19
N VAL A 852 3.27 -57.70 5.33
CA VAL A 852 3.54 -57.14 6.64
C VAL A 852 5.06 -57.16 6.97
N SER A 853 5.78 -58.16 6.48
CA SER A 853 7.24 -58.28 6.73
C SER A 853 8.11 -57.43 5.81
N LYS A 854 7.60 -56.96 4.67
CA LYS A 854 8.36 -56.23 3.66
C LYS A 854 7.91 -54.77 3.41
N ALA A 855 6.68 -54.41 3.80
CA ALA A 855 6.18 -53.06 3.57
C ALA A 855 6.72 -52.08 4.62
N PRO A 856 6.96 -50.79 4.27
CA PRO A 856 7.30 -49.75 5.23
C PRO A 856 6.24 -49.64 6.32
N GLU A 857 6.64 -49.37 7.57
CA GLU A 857 5.77 -49.24 8.73
C GLU A 857 4.66 -48.18 8.50
N ALA A 858 4.99 -47.07 7.84
CA ALA A 858 4.03 -46.03 7.45
C ALA A 858 2.88 -46.59 6.58
N LYS A 859 3.20 -47.52 5.65
CA LYS A 859 2.19 -48.12 4.79
C LYS A 859 1.29 -49.13 5.51
N ILE A 860 1.87 -49.86 6.47
CA ILE A 860 1.12 -50.78 7.33
C ILE A 860 0.13 -49.98 8.23
N ASN A 861 0.59 -48.85 8.79
CA ASN A 861 -0.24 -47.98 9.61
C ASN A 861 -1.34 -47.29 8.78
N GLU A 862 -1.05 -46.89 7.54
CA GLU A 862 -2.07 -46.39 6.62
C GLU A 862 -3.19 -47.41 6.34
N GLU A 863 -2.84 -48.69 6.08
CA GLU A 863 -3.82 -49.73 5.84
C GLU A 863 -4.60 -50.13 7.14
N LYS A 864 -3.96 -50.07 8.32
CA LYS A 864 -4.67 -50.24 9.62
C LYS A 864 -5.69 -49.11 9.85
N ALA A 865 -5.33 -47.85 9.56
CA ALA A 865 -6.24 -46.72 9.68
C ALA A 865 -7.41 -46.84 8.69
N LYS A 866 -7.17 -47.34 7.48
CA LYS A 866 -8.23 -47.65 6.50
C LYS A 866 -9.17 -48.77 7.01
N LEU A 867 -8.61 -49.81 7.63
CA LEU A 867 -9.43 -50.90 8.18
C LEU A 867 -10.37 -50.38 9.27
N GLU A 868 -9.85 -49.57 10.19
CA GLU A 868 -10.65 -48.97 11.25
C GLU A 868 -11.74 -48.07 10.69
N LYS A 869 -11.39 -47.19 9.76
CA LYS A 869 -12.32 -46.28 9.08
C LYS A 869 -13.46 -47.05 8.35
N TYR A 870 -13.10 -48.08 7.58
CA TYR A 870 -14.10 -48.86 6.83
C TYR A 870 -14.95 -49.68 7.75
N THR A 871 -14.43 -50.15 8.89
CA THR A 871 -15.20 -50.85 9.92
C THR A 871 -16.27 -49.96 10.52
N GLN A 872 -15.86 -48.72 10.93
CA GLN A 872 -16.79 -47.74 11.46
C GLN A 872 -17.87 -47.34 10.44
N MET A 873 -17.50 -47.14 9.16
CA MET A 873 -18.44 -46.84 8.09
C MET A 873 -19.40 -48.01 7.86
N MET A 874 -18.92 -49.24 7.90
CA MET A 874 -19.76 -50.45 7.74
C MET A 874 -20.79 -50.57 8.89
N GLU A 875 -20.37 -50.32 10.13
CA GLU A 875 -21.29 -50.32 11.28
C GLU A 875 -22.38 -49.26 11.12
N GLN A 876 -22.01 -48.06 10.67
CA GLN A 876 -22.99 -47.00 10.41
C GLN A 876 -23.97 -47.36 9.29
N VAL A 877 -23.48 -47.92 8.18
CA VAL A 877 -24.31 -48.35 7.06
C VAL A 877 -25.30 -49.44 7.50
N LYS A 878 -24.82 -50.43 8.25
CA LYS A 878 -25.69 -51.55 8.77
C LYS A 878 -26.71 -51.05 9.78
N ALA A 879 -26.30 -50.15 10.70
CA ALA A 879 -27.26 -49.57 11.64
C ALA A 879 -28.36 -48.79 10.91
N ARG A 880 -27.98 -48.05 9.86
CA ARG A 880 -28.93 -47.28 9.06
C ARG A 880 -29.85 -48.19 8.23
N LEU A 881 -29.32 -49.24 7.62
CA LEU A 881 -30.17 -50.22 6.91
C LEU A 881 -31.16 -50.93 7.85
N ALA A 882 -30.78 -51.20 9.10
CA ALA A 882 -31.66 -51.80 10.10
C ALA A 882 -32.80 -50.85 10.52
N GLN A 883 -32.52 -49.50 10.52
CA GLN A 883 -33.56 -48.51 10.80
C GLN A 883 -34.54 -48.29 9.65
N LEU A 884 -34.13 -48.59 8.41
CA LEU A 884 -34.94 -48.37 7.20
C LEU A 884 -35.70 -49.60 6.72
N LYS A 885 -35.40 -50.79 7.23
CA LYS A 885 -36.10 -52.04 7.01
C LYS A 885 -37.12 -52.31 8.11
#